data_c84eea72cc1aa8af791bc67280d013e0
#
_entry.id   c84eea72cc1aa8af791bc67280d013e0
#
_cell.length_a   1.000
_cell.length_b   1.000
_cell.length_c   1.000
_cell.angle_alpha   90.00
_cell.angle_beta   90.00
_cell.angle_gamma   90.00
#
_symmetry.space_group_name_H-M   'P 1'
#
loop_
_entity.id
_entity.type
_entity.pdbx_description
1 polymer ?
#
loop_
_entity_poly.entity_id
_entity_poly.type
_entity_poly.pdbx_seq_one_letter_code
_entity_poly.pdbx_strand_id
1 'polypeptide(L)'
;MWKYAYPFLAFLLAQIGRAEPLAGTKPLDWEGDIASRLVDSADAFLLKKIEQTMVAKKAEKPDRAELARILGVVDQRVGADPRFEDLGKVAEGEGYSVHEVRWQAFGDVHGEGLWLQSPTAKRTMIVIPDADQSPEKCQAAFQYASKGFNVYVPVLINRKLGPQKISNREFIYRPAFELGRHLIGYEIQKVLALVDRLGNDLAGVDGHGEGGMLALFAAAIDERIPKVRVSGYSGPGADLWEGPAERNVFGLLKDYERSALERMVAPRGLKLLEKPPGPSIVIQAGATRGKPGRLLSKGESEEGEVSSLKIFREINQDARHARQLHELNRHNQQLLVESPYIRKKFMGNLKTDSMESFQESQKFYRDYFSAKVIGRFDDKLLPANPRSREIQINDKVRGYEVVLDVFEDGSFFAYGILIVPRDLKAGESRPCVVCQHGLEGRPQSTIGEKDANYYEAFATKLAERGYVTFAPQNLYIFEDRFRTLQFKANSIGRTLFSLMVPQHQQITDWLGGLDFVDEKRIGFYGLSYGGKSAMRIPPLVDNYCLSICSADFNDWVWKNASTRSPYSYSNKGEYEIFEFDLGSTFNYAEMAALIAPRPFMVERGHFDGVAPDERVALEFAKVRHLYAAKLGIGERAEIEWFVGPHKINGKGTFEFLDRWLKR
;
A
#
# COMPACT_ATOMS: atom_id res chain seq x y z
N MET A 1 -28.79 -12.41 74.51
CA MET A 1 -27.57 -13.15 74.69
C MET A 1 -27.29 -13.80 73.32
N TRP A 2 -26.38 -13.43 72.52
CA TRP A 2 -24.95 -13.32 72.59
C TRP A 2 -24.45 -12.24 71.61
N LYS A 3 -23.68 -11.28 72.08
CA LYS A 3 -22.78 -10.39 71.39
C LYS A 3 -21.39 -11.03 71.27
N TYR A 4 -20.56 -10.48 70.34
CA TYR A 4 -19.14 -10.73 70.07
C TYR A 4 -18.88 -11.90 69.09
N ALA A 5 -18.17 -11.81 68.01
CA ALA A 5 -17.05 -11.00 67.57
C ALA A 5 -16.75 -11.32 66.11
N TYR A 6 -16.42 -10.36 65.28
CA TYR A 6 -15.44 -10.50 64.21
C TYR A 6 -14.97 -9.08 63.80
N PRO A 7 -13.82 -8.65 64.23
CA PRO A 7 -13.02 -7.73 63.48
C PRO A 7 -11.61 -8.33 63.27
N PHE A 8 -11.39 -9.17 62.24
CA PHE A 8 -10.03 -9.55 61.79
C PHE A 8 -10.09 -10.30 60.47
N LEU A 9 -10.66 -9.66 59.42
CA LEU A 9 -10.52 -10.17 58.06
C LEU A 9 -10.58 -9.02 57.02
N ALA A 10 -9.92 -7.92 57.32
CA ALA A 10 -9.88 -6.73 56.44
C ALA A 10 -8.45 -6.21 56.24
N PHE A 11 -7.44 -7.10 56.21
CA PHE A 11 -6.04 -6.67 55.95
C PHE A 11 -5.21 -7.72 55.21
N LEU A 12 -5.79 -8.38 54.19
CA LEU A 12 -5.01 -9.29 53.32
C LEU A 12 -5.44 -9.20 51.87
N LEU A 13 -5.82 -8.01 51.39
CA LEU A 13 -6.11 -7.75 49.99
C LEU A 13 -5.48 -6.40 49.56
N ALA A 14 -4.17 -6.27 49.65
CA ALA A 14 -3.44 -5.17 49.05
C ALA A 14 -1.92 -5.42 49.06
N GLN A 15 -1.45 -6.49 48.50
CA GLN A 15 -0.10 -6.57 47.95
C GLN A 15 -0.14 -7.54 46.74
N ILE A 16 -0.93 -7.21 45.72
CA ILE A 16 -0.54 -7.56 44.37
C ILE A 16 0.65 -6.63 44.10
N GLY A 17 1.87 -7.15 44.29
CA GLY A 17 3.08 -6.41 44.08
C GLY A 17 3.01 -5.78 42.69
N ARG A 18 3.07 -4.45 42.59
CA ARG A 18 3.26 -3.78 41.32
C ARG A 18 4.52 -4.36 40.72
N ALA A 19 4.41 -4.92 39.52
CA ALA A 19 5.56 -5.44 38.77
C ALA A 19 6.61 -4.31 38.68
N GLU A 20 7.84 -4.60 39.13
CA GLU A 20 8.90 -3.60 39.20
C GLU A 20 9.27 -3.11 37.78
N PRO A 21 9.42 -1.80 37.59
CA PRO A 21 9.91 -1.29 36.32
C PRO A 21 11.41 -1.60 36.14
N LEU A 22 11.87 -1.66 34.91
CA LEU A 22 13.29 -1.70 34.57
C LEU A 22 13.97 -0.45 35.15
N ALA A 23 15.16 -0.61 35.73
CA ALA A 23 15.93 0.51 36.25
C ALA A 23 16.13 1.61 35.17
N GLY A 24 15.90 2.87 35.56
CA GLY A 24 15.96 4.02 34.62
C GLY A 24 14.69 4.27 33.82
N THR A 25 13.62 3.49 34.03
CA THR A 25 12.31 3.72 33.41
C THR A 25 11.23 4.11 34.44
N LYS A 26 10.15 4.71 33.97
CA LYS A 26 8.95 4.96 34.78
C LYS A 26 8.07 3.70 34.83
N PRO A 27 7.22 3.52 35.87
CA PRO A 27 6.25 2.43 35.85
C PRO A 27 5.29 2.53 34.66
N LEU A 28 5.02 1.38 34.03
CA LEU A 28 3.98 1.23 33.01
C LEU A 28 2.70 0.74 33.70
N ASP A 29 1.79 1.66 33.94
CA ASP A 29 0.51 1.43 34.61
C ASP A 29 -0.69 1.34 33.64
N TRP A 30 -0.42 1.22 32.33
CA TRP A 30 -1.46 1.05 31.34
C TRP A 30 -2.11 -0.31 31.45
N GLU A 31 -3.44 -0.29 31.56
CA GLU A 31 -4.28 -1.48 31.54
C GLU A 31 -4.77 -1.79 30.12
N GLY A 32 -5.16 -3.05 29.89
CA GLY A 32 -5.71 -3.50 28.63
C GLY A 32 -4.66 -3.79 27.56
N ASP A 33 -5.11 -3.88 26.30
CA ASP A 33 -4.26 -4.26 25.17
C ASP A 33 -3.46 -3.05 24.63
N ILE A 34 -2.17 -3.03 24.91
CA ILE A 34 -1.27 -1.95 24.46
C ILE A 34 -1.15 -1.92 22.93
N ALA A 35 -1.24 -3.07 22.24
CA ALA A 35 -1.19 -3.11 20.79
C ALA A 35 -2.44 -2.46 20.15
N SER A 36 -3.63 -2.58 20.79
CA SER A 36 -4.81 -1.84 20.35
C SER A 36 -4.61 -0.33 20.48
N ARG A 37 -4.07 0.12 21.62
CA ARG A 37 -3.74 1.54 21.83
C ARG A 37 -2.71 2.04 20.81
N LEU A 38 -1.74 1.19 20.43
CA LEU A 38 -0.74 1.53 19.42
C LEU A 38 -1.40 1.80 18.05
N VAL A 39 -2.31 0.93 17.64
CA VAL A 39 -3.05 1.11 16.38
C VAL A 39 -3.96 2.34 16.43
N ASP A 40 -4.64 2.58 17.57
CA ASP A 40 -5.45 3.79 17.76
C ASP A 40 -4.60 5.07 17.68
N SER A 41 -3.39 5.04 18.26
CA SER A 41 -2.48 6.18 18.21
C SER A 41 -1.93 6.44 16.80
N ALA A 42 -1.61 5.39 16.06
CA ALA A 42 -1.20 5.48 14.66
C ALA A 42 -2.32 6.05 13.79
N ASP A 43 -3.55 5.64 14.05
CA ASP A 43 -4.74 6.11 13.34
C ASP A 43 -4.97 7.61 13.57
N ALA A 44 -4.96 8.04 14.82
CA ALA A 44 -5.10 9.46 15.19
C ALA A 44 -3.98 10.32 14.60
N PHE A 45 -2.72 9.82 14.63
CA PHE A 45 -1.58 10.51 14.04
C PHE A 45 -1.77 10.69 12.52
N LEU A 46 -2.15 9.65 11.80
CA LEU A 46 -2.36 9.72 10.35
C LEU A 46 -3.51 10.65 9.97
N LEU A 47 -4.64 10.64 10.71
CA LEU A 47 -5.74 11.58 10.49
C LEU A 47 -5.28 13.02 10.64
N LYS A 48 -4.54 13.32 11.71
CA LYS A 48 -3.96 14.65 11.92
C LYS A 48 -3.01 15.05 10.79
N LYS A 49 -2.19 14.11 10.28
CA LYS A 49 -1.29 14.38 9.13
C LYS A 49 -2.05 14.63 7.83
N ILE A 50 -3.17 13.94 7.60
CA ILE A 50 -4.07 14.23 6.48
C ILE A 50 -4.63 15.64 6.60
N GLU A 51 -5.19 16.02 7.77
CA GLU A 51 -5.72 17.36 8.02
C GLU A 51 -4.65 18.44 7.81
N GLN A 52 -3.46 18.27 8.37
CA GLN A 52 -2.32 19.18 8.16
C GLN A 52 -1.96 19.30 6.69
N THR A 53 -1.97 18.19 5.95
CA THR A 53 -1.72 18.17 4.52
C THR A 53 -2.81 18.93 3.75
N MET A 54 -4.07 18.78 4.11
CA MET A 54 -5.20 19.46 3.46
C MET A 54 -5.18 20.98 3.66
N VAL A 55 -4.74 21.47 4.83
CA VAL A 55 -4.68 22.93 5.13
C VAL A 55 -3.34 23.55 4.72
N ALA A 56 -2.34 22.78 4.37
CA ALA A 56 -1.06 23.28 3.91
C ALA A 56 -1.22 24.13 2.65
N LYS A 57 -0.40 25.18 2.55
CA LYS A 57 -0.41 26.04 1.35
C LYS A 57 0.00 25.23 0.12
N LYS A 58 -0.90 25.14 -0.84
CA LYS A 58 -0.66 24.46 -2.13
C LYS A 58 -0.08 25.42 -3.16
N ALA A 59 0.54 24.86 -4.19
CA ALA A 59 1.05 25.65 -5.30
C ALA A 59 -0.09 26.44 -5.99
N GLU A 60 0.16 27.71 -6.31
CA GLU A 60 -0.82 28.53 -7.03
C GLU A 60 -1.13 27.99 -8.42
N LYS A 61 -0.12 27.41 -9.06
CA LYS A 61 -0.24 26.73 -10.36
C LYS A 61 0.20 25.28 -10.22
N PRO A 62 -0.75 24.35 -9.98
CA PRO A 62 -0.45 22.93 -9.90
C PRO A 62 0.13 22.40 -11.22
N ASP A 63 1.14 21.52 -11.13
CA ASP A 63 1.80 20.93 -12.29
C ASP A 63 0.95 19.80 -12.90
N ARG A 64 0.55 19.94 -14.16
CA ARG A 64 -0.26 18.95 -14.89
C ARG A 64 0.53 17.67 -15.19
N ALA A 65 1.82 17.79 -15.48
CA ALA A 65 2.67 16.64 -15.76
C ALA A 65 2.89 15.80 -14.51
N GLU A 66 3.08 16.47 -13.37
CA GLU A 66 3.19 15.78 -12.07
C GLU A 66 1.86 15.13 -11.68
N LEU A 67 0.71 15.79 -11.91
CA LEU A 67 -0.60 15.15 -11.69
C LEU A 67 -0.77 13.92 -12.58
N ALA A 68 -0.41 14.00 -13.85
CA ALA A 68 -0.46 12.86 -14.76
C ALA A 68 0.40 11.71 -14.26
N ARG A 69 1.60 12.00 -13.78
CA ARG A 69 2.51 11.00 -13.19
C ARG A 69 1.93 10.34 -11.93
N ILE A 70 1.37 11.12 -11.01
CA ILE A 70 0.74 10.63 -9.78
C ILE A 70 -0.46 9.74 -10.10
N LEU A 71 -1.27 10.12 -11.09
CA LEU A 71 -2.42 9.33 -11.54
C LEU A 71 -2.04 8.09 -12.37
N GLY A 72 -0.76 7.89 -12.70
CA GLY A 72 -0.30 6.79 -13.55
C GLY A 72 -0.62 6.97 -15.03
N VAL A 73 -0.81 8.21 -15.50
CA VAL A 73 -0.98 8.56 -16.92
C VAL A 73 0.41 8.74 -17.54
N VAL A 74 1.14 7.65 -17.72
CA VAL A 74 2.57 7.65 -18.10
C VAL A 74 2.89 6.77 -19.30
N ASP A 75 1.94 5.97 -19.77
CA ASP A 75 2.15 5.14 -20.95
C ASP A 75 1.97 5.99 -22.23
N GLN A 76 2.78 5.71 -23.23
CA GLN A 76 2.75 6.49 -24.48
C GLN A 76 1.46 6.22 -25.25
N ARG A 77 0.61 7.24 -25.39
CA ARG A 77 -0.58 7.17 -26.23
C ARG A 77 -0.20 7.18 -27.72
N VAL A 78 -1.09 6.63 -28.56
CA VAL A 78 -0.86 6.49 -30.01
C VAL A 78 -1.01 7.80 -30.79
N GLY A 79 -1.43 8.90 -30.16
CA GLY A 79 -1.55 10.24 -30.77
C GLY A 79 -2.87 10.46 -31.51
N ALA A 80 -2.87 11.40 -32.46
CA ALA A 80 -4.08 11.91 -33.11
C ALA A 80 -4.78 10.95 -34.08
N ASP A 81 -4.11 9.87 -34.49
CA ASP A 81 -4.68 8.86 -35.37
C ASP A 81 -4.67 7.46 -34.67
N PRO A 82 -5.43 7.29 -33.58
CA PRO A 82 -5.63 5.98 -33.01
C PRO A 82 -6.32 5.09 -34.02
N ARG A 83 -5.90 3.81 -34.12
CA ARG A 83 -6.68 2.84 -34.87
C ARG A 83 -8.11 2.84 -34.34
N PHE A 84 -9.00 3.40 -35.15
CA PHE A 84 -10.42 3.48 -34.81
C PHE A 84 -11.19 2.48 -35.64
N GLU A 85 -11.93 1.63 -34.96
CA GLU A 85 -12.74 0.58 -35.57
C GLU A 85 -14.22 0.87 -35.30
N ASP A 86 -15.00 1.09 -36.37
CA ASP A 86 -16.47 1.06 -36.33
C ASP A 86 -16.91 -0.39 -36.50
N LEU A 87 -17.38 -1.00 -35.41
CA LEU A 87 -17.83 -2.38 -35.38
C LEU A 87 -19.28 -2.56 -35.89
N GLY A 88 -19.86 -1.46 -36.40
CA GLY A 88 -21.14 -1.40 -37.05
C GLY A 88 -22.26 -0.81 -36.22
N LYS A 89 -23.32 -0.43 -36.94
CA LYS A 89 -24.55 0.16 -36.39
C LYS A 89 -25.29 -0.88 -35.54
N VAL A 90 -25.61 -0.51 -34.31
CA VAL A 90 -26.32 -1.37 -33.34
C VAL A 90 -27.73 -0.90 -33.03
N ALA A 91 -27.98 0.41 -33.13
CA ALA A 91 -29.32 0.99 -32.94
C ALA A 91 -29.48 2.30 -33.69
N GLU A 92 -30.69 2.83 -33.70
CA GLU A 92 -31.08 4.13 -34.28
C GLU A 92 -32.07 4.82 -33.35
N GLY A 93 -31.80 6.07 -33.04
CA GLY A 93 -32.66 7.01 -32.37
C GLY A 93 -33.18 8.08 -33.30
N GLU A 94 -34.01 9.00 -32.80
CA GLU A 94 -34.50 10.12 -33.57
C GLU A 94 -33.35 11.13 -33.89
N GLY A 95 -32.91 11.15 -35.14
CA GLY A 95 -31.87 12.05 -35.63
C GLY A 95 -30.42 11.60 -35.37
N TYR A 96 -30.19 10.36 -34.91
CA TYR A 96 -28.84 9.83 -34.75
C TYR A 96 -28.80 8.30 -34.90
N SER A 97 -27.64 7.76 -35.28
CA SER A 97 -27.34 6.33 -35.27
C SER A 97 -26.41 5.98 -34.10
N VAL A 98 -26.49 4.74 -33.59
CA VAL A 98 -25.65 4.24 -32.52
C VAL A 98 -24.75 3.14 -33.09
N HIS A 99 -23.45 3.29 -32.95
CA HIS A 99 -22.43 2.38 -33.41
C HIS A 99 -21.67 1.81 -32.23
N GLU A 100 -21.31 0.54 -32.28
CA GLU A 100 -20.30 -0.04 -31.41
C GLU A 100 -18.93 0.30 -31.96
N VAL A 101 -18.02 0.83 -31.11
CA VAL A 101 -16.72 1.29 -31.55
C VAL A 101 -15.60 0.87 -30.62
N ARG A 102 -14.39 0.81 -31.19
CA ARG A 102 -13.14 0.52 -30.50
C ARG A 102 -12.04 1.47 -30.99
N TRP A 103 -11.16 1.89 -30.11
CA TRP A 103 -10.01 2.74 -30.45
C TRP A 103 -8.78 2.35 -29.65
N GLN A 104 -7.62 2.38 -30.27
CA GLN A 104 -6.35 2.14 -29.60
C GLN A 104 -6.01 3.31 -28.67
N ALA A 105 -5.69 3.05 -27.41
CA ALA A 105 -5.33 4.09 -26.44
C ALA A 105 -3.82 4.19 -26.23
N PHE A 106 -3.17 3.11 -25.82
CA PHE A 106 -1.72 3.02 -25.63
C PHE A 106 -1.29 1.56 -25.80
N GLY A 107 -0.09 1.34 -26.33
CA GLY A 107 0.38 -0.01 -26.62
C GLY A 107 -0.68 -0.83 -27.37
N ASP A 108 -1.07 -1.97 -26.83
CA ASP A 108 -2.15 -2.82 -27.34
C ASP A 108 -3.43 -2.77 -26.46
N VAL A 109 -3.58 -1.71 -25.67
CA VAL A 109 -4.78 -1.44 -24.86
C VAL A 109 -5.72 -0.52 -25.65
N HIS A 110 -6.99 -0.92 -25.68
CA HIS A 110 -8.03 -0.20 -26.40
C HIS A 110 -9.11 0.34 -25.44
N GLY A 111 -9.69 1.47 -25.81
CA GLY A 111 -10.99 1.86 -25.34
C GLY A 111 -12.07 1.22 -26.21
N GLU A 112 -13.21 0.85 -25.64
CA GLU A 112 -14.39 0.38 -26.33
C GLU A 112 -15.62 1.11 -25.81
N GLY A 113 -16.68 1.20 -26.62
CA GLY A 113 -17.90 1.83 -26.19
C GLY A 113 -18.87 2.07 -27.32
N LEU A 114 -19.68 3.13 -27.20
CA LEU A 114 -20.61 3.56 -28.21
C LEU A 114 -20.18 4.89 -28.84
N TRP A 115 -20.51 5.05 -30.11
CA TRP A 115 -20.51 6.30 -30.83
C TRP A 115 -21.91 6.59 -31.34
N LEU A 116 -22.53 7.63 -30.76
CA LEU A 116 -23.82 8.16 -31.22
C LEU A 116 -23.52 9.22 -32.26
N GLN A 117 -23.83 8.95 -33.50
CA GLN A 117 -23.53 9.80 -34.65
C GLN A 117 -24.77 10.54 -35.12
N SER A 118 -24.73 11.87 -35.03
CA SER A 118 -25.74 12.74 -35.63
C SER A 118 -25.20 13.31 -36.96
N PRO A 119 -25.93 13.17 -38.08
CA PRO A 119 -25.45 13.66 -39.39
C PRO A 119 -25.33 15.18 -39.46
N THR A 120 -25.93 15.92 -38.55
CA THR A 120 -25.90 17.38 -38.47
C THR A 120 -24.92 17.92 -37.42
N ALA A 121 -24.24 17.05 -36.69
CA ALA A 121 -23.38 17.42 -35.59
C ALA A 121 -22.13 18.16 -36.08
N LYS A 122 -21.83 19.31 -35.45
CA LYS A 122 -20.60 20.09 -35.68
C LYS A 122 -19.59 19.88 -34.53
N ARG A 123 -19.99 19.34 -33.43
CA ARG A 123 -19.19 19.16 -32.20
C ARG A 123 -19.49 17.79 -31.55
N THR A 124 -18.52 17.32 -30.82
CA THR A 124 -18.56 16.00 -30.16
C THR A 124 -18.45 16.13 -28.64
N MET A 125 -19.28 15.38 -27.90
CA MET A 125 -19.17 15.20 -26.47
C MET A 125 -18.54 13.84 -26.14
N ILE A 126 -17.78 13.76 -25.09
CA ILE A 126 -17.43 12.48 -24.45
C ILE A 126 -18.28 12.38 -23.18
N VAL A 127 -19.09 11.32 -23.05
CA VAL A 127 -19.96 11.10 -21.89
C VAL A 127 -19.51 9.83 -21.20
N ILE A 128 -19.02 9.93 -19.96
CA ILE A 128 -18.40 8.83 -19.21
C ILE A 128 -19.40 8.38 -18.13
N PRO A 129 -20.00 7.18 -18.25
CA PRO A 129 -20.91 6.64 -17.24
C PRO A 129 -20.18 6.22 -15.97
N ASP A 130 -20.91 5.86 -14.92
CA ASP A 130 -20.34 5.15 -13.77
C ASP A 130 -19.85 3.74 -14.16
N ALA A 131 -18.90 3.20 -13.40
CA ALA A 131 -18.24 1.94 -13.72
C ALA A 131 -19.21 0.73 -13.89
N ASP A 132 -20.35 0.73 -13.18
CA ASP A 132 -21.36 -0.33 -13.28
C ASP A 132 -22.50 0.00 -14.24
N GLN A 133 -22.43 1.15 -14.88
CA GLN A 133 -23.41 1.57 -15.88
C GLN A 133 -22.92 1.26 -17.29
N SER A 134 -23.62 0.39 -18.00
CA SER A 134 -23.28 0.14 -19.40
C SER A 134 -23.57 1.38 -20.28
N PRO A 135 -22.77 1.64 -21.34
CA PRO A 135 -22.99 2.74 -22.27
C PRO A 135 -24.41 2.77 -22.87
N GLU A 136 -24.99 1.59 -23.09
CA GLU A 136 -26.36 1.41 -23.62
C GLU A 136 -27.46 1.95 -22.69
N LYS A 137 -27.12 2.22 -21.44
CA LYS A 137 -28.02 2.78 -20.42
C LYS A 137 -27.68 4.21 -20.02
N CYS A 138 -26.73 4.83 -20.70
CA CYS A 138 -26.25 6.19 -20.39
C CYS A 138 -27.20 7.26 -20.95
N GLN A 139 -28.25 7.61 -20.22
CA GLN A 139 -29.26 8.58 -20.66
C GLN A 139 -28.69 9.94 -21.05
N ALA A 140 -27.68 10.43 -20.33
CA ALA A 140 -27.03 11.70 -20.66
C ALA A 140 -26.45 11.70 -22.08
N ALA A 141 -25.92 10.58 -22.55
CA ALA A 141 -25.38 10.44 -23.90
C ALA A 141 -26.47 10.59 -24.95
N PHE A 142 -27.61 9.94 -24.76
CA PHE A 142 -28.76 10.04 -25.66
C PHE A 142 -29.36 11.46 -25.69
N GLN A 143 -29.40 12.15 -24.55
CA GLN A 143 -29.83 13.54 -24.47
C GLN A 143 -28.91 14.50 -25.23
N TYR A 144 -27.60 14.26 -25.27
CA TYR A 144 -26.69 15.06 -26.10
C TYR A 144 -26.86 14.74 -27.59
N ALA A 145 -27.02 13.47 -27.96
CA ALA A 145 -27.23 13.05 -29.33
C ALA A 145 -28.53 13.62 -29.92
N SER A 146 -29.64 13.61 -29.18
CA SER A 146 -30.92 14.22 -29.59
C SER A 146 -30.85 15.74 -29.74
N LYS A 147 -29.83 16.39 -29.10
CA LYS A 147 -29.56 17.83 -29.28
C LYS A 147 -28.59 18.10 -30.42
N GLY A 148 -28.26 17.12 -31.24
CA GLY A 148 -27.40 17.27 -32.43
C GLY A 148 -25.92 17.25 -32.15
N PHE A 149 -25.45 16.62 -31.05
CA PHE A 149 -24.03 16.33 -30.83
C PHE A 149 -23.68 14.92 -31.31
N ASN A 150 -22.44 14.76 -31.79
CA ASN A 150 -21.83 13.42 -31.75
C ASN A 150 -21.46 13.10 -30.31
N VAL A 151 -21.56 11.82 -29.91
CA VAL A 151 -21.26 11.43 -28.53
C VAL A 151 -20.45 10.13 -28.49
N TYR A 152 -19.31 10.13 -27.83
CA TYR A 152 -18.59 8.92 -27.45
C TYR A 152 -18.91 8.53 -26.01
N VAL A 153 -19.19 7.25 -25.80
CA VAL A 153 -19.54 6.72 -24.47
C VAL A 153 -18.63 5.54 -24.16
N PRO A 154 -17.49 5.77 -23.47
CA PRO A 154 -16.55 4.70 -23.15
C PRO A 154 -17.13 3.71 -22.12
N VAL A 155 -16.67 2.45 -22.20
CA VAL A 155 -16.88 1.42 -21.16
C VAL A 155 -15.77 1.53 -20.13
N LEU A 156 -16.13 1.51 -18.85
CA LEU A 156 -15.20 1.39 -17.73
C LEU A 156 -15.15 -0.06 -17.24
N ILE A 157 -14.06 -0.41 -16.52
CA ILE A 157 -13.98 -1.67 -15.80
C ILE A 157 -15.00 -1.65 -14.66
N ASN A 158 -15.88 -2.65 -14.60
CA ASN A 158 -16.92 -2.75 -13.60
C ASN A 158 -16.40 -3.21 -12.22
N ARG A 159 -17.23 -3.03 -11.18
CA ARG A 159 -16.96 -3.46 -9.80
C ARG A 159 -17.38 -4.91 -9.52
N LYS A 160 -17.74 -5.68 -10.55
CA LYS A 160 -18.15 -7.09 -10.40
C LYS A 160 -17.01 -7.88 -9.73
N LEU A 161 -17.38 -8.73 -8.77
CA LEU A 161 -16.42 -9.60 -8.08
C LEU A 161 -15.97 -10.73 -9.01
N GLY A 162 -14.65 -10.90 -9.11
CA GLY A 162 -14.03 -12.04 -9.76
C GLY A 162 -14.10 -13.32 -8.90
N PRO A 163 -13.56 -14.45 -9.40
CA PRO A 163 -13.57 -15.73 -8.70
C PRO A 163 -12.90 -15.68 -7.31
N GLN A 164 -11.95 -14.79 -7.11
CA GLN A 164 -11.20 -14.61 -5.85
C GLN A 164 -11.89 -13.65 -4.87
N LYS A 165 -13.13 -13.23 -5.15
CA LYS A 165 -13.91 -12.25 -4.36
C LYS A 165 -13.26 -10.85 -4.29
N ILE A 166 -12.38 -10.53 -5.22
CA ILE A 166 -11.82 -9.20 -5.45
C ILE A 166 -12.55 -8.57 -6.62
N SER A 167 -12.83 -7.27 -6.60
CA SER A 167 -13.45 -6.59 -7.72
C SER A 167 -12.54 -6.59 -8.97
N ASN A 168 -13.13 -6.58 -10.17
CA ASN A 168 -12.37 -6.47 -11.41
C ASN A 168 -11.49 -5.20 -11.43
N ARG A 169 -11.97 -4.12 -10.82
CA ARG A 169 -11.20 -2.87 -10.67
C ARG A 169 -9.98 -3.06 -9.79
N GLU A 170 -10.16 -3.65 -8.62
CA GLU A 170 -9.07 -3.92 -7.67
C GLU A 170 -8.07 -4.95 -8.24
N PHE A 171 -8.55 -5.95 -8.98
CA PHE A 171 -7.69 -6.94 -9.66
C PHE A 171 -6.71 -6.31 -10.66
N ILE A 172 -7.14 -5.29 -11.42
CA ILE A 172 -6.24 -4.54 -12.31
C ILE A 172 -5.37 -3.55 -11.53
N TYR A 173 -5.95 -2.90 -10.51
CA TYR A 173 -5.27 -1.87 -9.73
C TYR A 173 -4.04 -2.39 -8.99
N ARG A 174 -4.12 -3.55 -8.34
CA ARG A 174 -3.03 -4.08 -7.51
C ARG A 174 -1.71 -4.25 -8.25
N PRO A 175 -1.62 -5.02 -9.36
CA PRO A 175 -0.38 -5.11 -10.12
C PRO A 175 0.03 -3.75 -10.73
N ALA A 176 -0.93 -2.94 -11.16
CA ALA A 176 -0.64 -1.61 -11.68
C ALA A 176 0.05 -0.73 -10.63
N PHE A 177 -0.43 -0.73 -9.38
CA PHE A 177 0.13 0.01 -8.26
C PHE A 177 1.60 -0.38 -7.97
N GLU A 178 1.88 -1.69 -7.90
CA GLU A 178 3.24 -2.22 -7.73
C GLU A 178 4.17 -1.79 -8.89
N LEU A 179 3.61 -1.57 -10.09
CA LEU A 179 4.33 -1.20 -11.30
C LEU A 179 4.27 0.32 -11.61
N GLY A 180 3.88 1.15 -10.63
CA GLY A 180 3.85 2.61 -10.76
C GLY A 180 2.71 3.17 -11.61
N ARG A 181 1.57 2.48 -11.66
CA ARG A 181 0.36 2.89 -12.36
C ARG A 181 -0.87 2.78 -11.43
N HIS A 182 -1.96 3.36 -11.90
CA HIS A 182 -3.28 3.22 -11.30
C HIS A 182 -4.31 2.85 -12.36
N LEU A 183 -5.35 2.09 -12.01
CA LEU A 183 -6.45 1.78 -12.92
C LEU A 183 -7.06 3.06 -13.51
N ILE A 184 -7.28 4.09 -12.66
CA ILE A 184 -7.81 5.37 -13.10
C ILE A 184 -6.92 6.03 -14.16
N GLY A 185 -5.60 5.86 -14.08
CA GLY A 185 -4.66 6.34 -15.09
C GLY A 185 -4.85 5.66 -16.44
N TYR A 186 -5.12 4.36 -16.46
CA TYR A 186 -5.45 3.64 -17.69
C TYR A 186 -6.77 4.11 -18.31
N GLU A 187 -7.80 4.26 -17.47
CA GLU A 187 -9.11 4.75 -17.95
C GLU A 187 -9.04 6.20 -18.43
N ILE A 188 -8.29 7.07 -17.76
CA ILE A 188 -8.01 8.44 -18.24
C ILE A 188 -7.31 8.41 -19.60
N GLN A 189 -6.31 7.56 -19.81
CA GLN A 189 -5.60 7.48 -21.10
C GLN A 189 -6.51 7.03 -22.23
N LYS A 190 -7.50 6.15 -21.97
CA LYS A 190 -8.53 5.80 -22.97
C LYS A 190 -9.40 7.01 -23.36
N VAL A 191 -9.74 7.86 -22.39
CA VAL A 191 -10.48 9.11 -22.64
C VAL A 191 -9.60 10.12 -23.39
N LEU A 192 -8.34 10.29 -22.98
CA LEU A 192 -7.42 11.22 -23.63
C LEU A 192 -7.07 10.81 -25.07
N ALA A 193 -7.12 9.51 -25.40
CA ALA A 193 -6.97 9.06 -26.78
C ALA A 193 -8.14 9.54 -27.68
N LEU A 194 -9.36 9.64 -27.13
CA LEU A 194 -10.47 10.30 -27.83
C LEU A 194 -10.26 11.81 -27.93
N VAL A 195 -9.70 12.46 -26.91
CA VAL A 195 -9.33 13.90 -26.98
C VAL A 195 -8.29 14.14 -28.06
N ASP A 196 -7.27 13.27 -28.15
CA ASP A 196 -6.23 13.35 -29.19
C ASP A 196 -6.85 13.25 -30.60
N ARG A 197 -7.82 12.37 -30.80
CA ARG A 197 -8.54 12.17 -32.06
C ARG A 197 -9.45 13.37 -32.43
N LEU A 198 -10.18 13.88 -31.45
CA LEU A 198 -11.21 14.90 -31.69
C LEU A 198 -10.63 16.32 -31.85
N GLY A 199 -9.53 16.62 -31.18
CA GLY A 199 -8.92 17.95 -31.25
C GLY A 199 -9.93 19.06 -30.99
N ASN A 200 -10.05 19.98 -31.95
CA ASN A 200 -10.95 21.15 -31.88
C ASN A 200 -12.45 20.81 -31.99
N ASP A 201 -12.80 19.61 -32.45
CA ASP A 201 -14.20 19.18 -32.55
C ASP A 201 -14.78 18.78 -31.19
N LEU A 202 -13.94 18.64 -30.15
CA LEU A 202 -14.39 18.34 -28.80
C LEU A 202 -15.18 19.52 -28.21
N ALA A 203 -16.43 19.24 -27.81
CA ALA A 203 -17.28 20.24 -27.13
C ALA A 203 -17.09 20.21 -25.61
N GLY A 204 -16.77 19.05 -25.03
CA GLY A 204 -16.57 18.87 -23.61
C GLY A 204 -16.66 17.41 -23.18
N VAL A 205 -16.46 17.22 -21.89
CA VAL A 205 -16.58 15.92 -21.23
C VAL A 205 -17.64 16.01 -20.12
N ASP A 206 -18.54 15.03 -20.06
CA ASP A 206 -19.56 14.89 -19.02
C ASP A 206 -19.38 13.54 -18.34
N GLY A 207 -19.28 13.50 -17.01
CA GLY A 207 -19.05 12.26 -16.29
C GLY A 207 -19.91 12.12 -15.04
N HIS A 208 -20.28 10.85 -14.73
CA HIS A 208 -21.06 10.51 -13.55
C HIS A 208 -20.35 9.45 -12.71
N GLY A 209 -20.36 9.60 -11.37
CA GLY A 209 -19.73 8.66 -10.46
C GLY A 209 -18.24 8.49 -10.75
N GLU A 210 -17.81 7.27 -11.08
CA GLU A 210 -16.42 6.97 -11.53
C GLU A 210 -16.08 7.79 -12.79
N GLY A 211 -17.02 7.86 -13.76
CA GLY A 211 -16.85 8.69 -14.96
C GLY A 211 -16.73 10.18 -14.63
N GLY A 212 -17.37 10.66 -13.57
CA GLY A 212 -17.23 12.03 -13.07
C GLY A 212 -15.82 12.30 -12.55
N MET A 213 -15.26 11.35 -11.80
CA MET A 213 -13.86 11.40 -11.36
C MET A 213 -12.89 11.45 -12.54
N LEU A 214 -13.05 10.56 -13.52
CA LEU A 214 -12.20 10.52 -14.70
C LEU A 214 -12.31 11.79 -15.53
N ALA A 215 -13.51 12.36 -15.68
CA ALA A 215 -13.73 13.62 -16.40
C ALA A 215 -12.97 14.79 -15.75
N LEU A 216 -13.03 14.89 -14.41
CA LEU A 216 -12.33 15.93 -13.66
C LEU A 216 -10.81 15.81 -13.81
N PHE A 217 -10.26 14.60 -13.60
CA PHE A 217 -8.81 14.36 -13.72
C PHE A 217 -8.31 14.53 -15.16
N ALA A 218 -9.04 14.00 -16.16
CA ALA A 218 -8.67 14.18 -17.57
C ALA A 218 -8.57 15.66 -17.94
N ALA A 219 -9.55 16.47 -17.52
CA ALA A 219 -9.53 17.90 -17.77
C ALA A 219 -8.47 18.65 -16.95
N ALA A 220 -8.16 18.18 -15.74
CA ALA A 220 -7.07 18.76 -14.96
C ALA A 220 -5.70 18.52 -15.64
N ILE A 221 -5.53 17.38 -16.30
CA ILE A 221 -4.30 17.03 -17.05
C ILE A 221 -4.25 17.74 -18.41
N ASP A 222 -5.35 17.72 -19.15
CA ASP A 222 -5.38 18.15 -20.57
C ASP A 222 -6.22 19.42 -20.78
N GLU A 223 -5.57 20.50 -21.19
CA GLU A 223 -6.20 21.82 -21.42
C GLU A 223 -7.07 21.86 -22.68
N ARG A 224 -6.95 20.89 -23.57
CA ARG A 224 -7.77 20.82 -24.80
C ARG A 224 -9.23 20.46 -24.51
N ILE A 225 -9.53 19.96 -23.29
CA ILE A 225 -10.90 19.71 -22.83
C ILE A 225 -11.55 21.07 -22.45
N PRO A 226 -12.46 21.60 -23.25
CA PRO A 226 -12.90 22.99 -23.10
C PRO A 226 -13.97 23.19 -22.03
N LYS A 227 -14.75 22.13 -21.72
CA LYS A 227 -15.82 22.16 -20.70
C LYS A 227 -15.92 20.82 -20.03
N VAL A 228 -16.19 20.84 -18.74
CA VAL A 228 -16.36 19.63 -17.92
C VAL A 228 -17.61 19.73 -17.06
N ARG A 229 -18.40 18.67 -17.10
CA ARG A 229 -19.51 18.47 -16.19
C ARG A 229 -19.25 17.20 -15.37
N VAL A 230 -19.31 17.33 -14.05
CA VAL A 230 -19.07 16.24 -13.10
C VAL A 230 -20.30 16.09 -12.23
N SER A 231 -20.79 14.86 -12.10
CA SER A 231 -21.87 14.51 -11.19
C SER A 231 -21.53 13.25 -10.38
N GLY A 232 -22.00 13.17 -9.14
CA GLY A 232 -21.74 12.00 -8.29
C GLY A 232 -20.28 11.82 -7.83
N TYR A 233 -19.44 12.85 -7.98
CA TYR A 233 -18.07 12.91 -7.47
C TYR A 233 -17.72 14.33 -7.05
N SER A 234 -17.26 14.49 -5.83
CA SER A 234 -16.97 15.81 -5.24
C SER A 234 -15.50 16.22 -5.30
N GLY A 235 -14.63 15.39 -5.85
CA GLY A 235 -13.17 15.58 -5.82
C GLY A 235 -12.51 14.84 -4.63
N PRO A 236 -11.17 14.72 -4.62
CA PRO A 236 -10.44 14.09 -3.53
C PRO A 236 -10.45 15.00 -2.29
N GLY A 237 -10.81 14.41 -1.15
CA GLY A 237 -10.89 15.04 0.16
C GLY A 237 -10.15 14.27 1.23
N ALA A 238 -10.23 14.73 2.48
CA ALA A 238 -9.62 14.07 3.64
C ALA A 238 -10.14 12.63 3.86
N ASP A 239 -11.28 12.33 3.30
CA ASP A 239 -11.98 11.04 3.30
C ASP A 239 -11.59 10.09 2.15
N LEU A 240 -10.58 10.43 1.35
CA LEU A 240 -10.13 9.61 0.20
C LEU A 240 -9.85 8.15 0.59
N TRP A 241 -9.37 7.92 1.80
CA TRP A 241 -9.06 6.61 2.35
C TRP A 241 -10.29 5.73 2.65
N GLU A 242 -11.49 6.31 2.74
CA GLU A 242 -12.76 5.59 2.96
C GLU A 242 -13.28 4.92 1.68
N GLY A 243 -12.74 5.34 0.54
CA GLY A 243 -13.13 4.81 -0.77
C GLY A 243 -12.54 3.42 -1.05
N PRO A 244 -12.94 2.81 -2.17
CA PRO A 244 -12.36 1.54 -2.61
C PRO A 244 -10.86 1.70 -2.96
N ALA A 245 -10.11 0.59 -2.87
CA ALA A 245 -8.65 0.58 -3.04
C ALA A 245 -8.17 1.27 -4.31
N GLU A 246 -8.86 1.04 -5.42
CA GLU A 246 -8.51 1.60 -6.74
C GLU A 246 -8.67 3.11 -6.86
N ARG A 247 -9.35 3.77 -5.90
CA ARG A 247 -9.41 5.24 -5.80
C ARG A 247 -8.32 5.84 -4.92
N ASN A 248 -7.64 5.02 -4.14
CA ASN A 248 -6.58 5.46 -3.22
C ASN A 248 -5.28 5.68 -3.99
N VAL A 249 -5.15 6.85 -4.64
CA VAL A 249 -3.97 7.24 -5.40
C VAL A 249 -2.86 7.68 -4.46
N PHE A 250 -1.68 7.07 -4.62
CA PHE A 250 -0.53 7.32 -3.77
C PHE A 250 -0.05 8.79 -3.84
N GLY A 251 -0.12 9.48 -2.71
CA GLY A 251 0.36 10.85 -2.57
C GLY A 251 -0.52 11.94 -3.18
N LEU A 252 -1.73 11.62 -3.64
CA LEU A 252 -2.60 12.58 -4.32
C LEU A 252 -2.90 13.82 -3.48
N LEU A 253 -3.20 13.64 -2.18
CA LEU A 253 -3.61 14.75 -1.32
C LEU A 253 -2.46 15.73 -0.99
N LYS A 254 -1.21 15.37 -1.28
CA LYS A 254 -0.09 16.30 -1.04
C LYS A 254 -0.27 17.61 -1.79
N ASP A 255 -0.71 17.53 -3.05
CA ASP A 255 -0.73 18.68 -3.94
C ASP A 255 -2.05 18.84 -4.72
N TYR A 256 -2.91 17.81 -4.80
CA TYR A 256 -4.05 17.76 -5.70
C TYR A 256 -5.37 17.39 -5.00
N GLU A 257 -5.68 18.07 -3.89
CA GLU A 257 -7.00 18.02 -3.30
C GLU A 257 -8.05 18.71 -4.22
N ARG A 258 -9.33 18.59 -3.87
CA ARG A 258 -10.47 19.12 -4.64
C ARG A 258 -10.24 20.54 -5.13
N SER A 259 -9.82 21.46 -4.25
CA SER A 259 -9.69 22.87 -4.62
C SER A 259 -8.57 23.13 -5.63
N ALA A 260 -7.49 22.33 -5.59
CA ALA A 260 -6.42 22.40 -6.59
C ALA A 260 -6.93 22.00 -7.98
N LEU A 261 -7.68 20.88 -8.07
CA LEU A 261 -8.29 20.44 -9.33
C LEU A 261 -9.31 21.44 -9.86
N GLU A 262 -10.13 22.01 -9.00
CA GLU A 262 -11.08 23.06 -9.39
C GLU A 262 -10.35 24.27 -9.98
N ARG A 263 -9.26 24.74 -9.35
CA ARG A 263 -8.44 25.85 -9.91
C ARG A 263 -7.86 25.52 -11.29
N MET A 264 -7.49 24.25 -11.54
CA MET A 264 -6.94 23.83 -12.85
C MET A 264 -7.99 23.82 -13.96
N VAL A 265 -9.27 23.58 -13.64
CA VAL A 265 -10.33 23.33 -14.62
C VAL A 265 -11.34 24.48 -14.71
N ALA A 266 -11.67 25.16 -13.62
CA ALA A 266 -12.70 26.21 -13.56
C ALA A 266 -12.56 27.31 -14.64
N PRO A 267 -11.36 27.79 -15.01
CA PRO A 267 -11.21 28.83 -16.06
C PRO A 267 -11.79 28.45 -17.42
N ARG A 268 -11.93 27.13 -17.70
CA ARG A 268 -12.44 26.60 -18.96
C ARG A 268 -13.92 26.21 -18.90
N GLY A 269 -14.56 26.26 -17.74
CA GLY A 269 -15.97 25.91 -17.53
C GLY A 269 -16.17 24.56 -16.85
N LEU A 270 -15.94 24.54 -15.56
CA LEU A 270 -16.27 23.41 -14.68
C LEU A 270 -17.69 23.56 -14.14
N LYS A 271 -18.50 22.49 -14.23
CA LYS A 271 -19.81 22.40 -13.59
C LYS A 271 -19.85 21.16 -12.71
N LEU A 272 -19.85 21.37 -11.41
CA LEU A 272 -20.05 20.31 -10.38
C LEU A 272 -21.54 20.22 -10.03
N LEU A 273 -22.07 19.00 -10.03
CA LEU A 273 -23.46 18.70 -9.67
C LEU A 273 -23.47 17.70 -8.50
N GLU A 274 -24.11 18.06 -7.40
CA GLU A 274 -24.18 17.19 -6.21
C GLU A 274 -25.01 15.93 -6.46
N LYS A 275 -25.99 15.99 -7.39
CA LYS A 275 -26.83 14.84 -7.77
C LYS A 275 -26.83 14.66 -9.28
N PRO A 276 -26.93 13.42 -9.80
CA PRO A 276 -27.17 13.18 -11.20
C PRO A 276 -28.54 13.73 -11.61
N PRO A 277 -28.71 14.19 -12.85
CA PRO A 277 -30.03 14.40 -13.39
C PRO A 277 -30.72 13.06 -13.63
N GLY A 278 -31.61 12.66 -12.73
CA GLY A 278 -32.35 11.40 -12.80
C GLY A 278 -32.32 10.59 -11.48
N PRO A 279 -33.10 9.52 -11.34
CA PRO A 279 -33.25 8.80 -10.09
C PRO A 279 -31.94 8.16 -9.62
N SER A 280 -31.54 8.48 -8.40
CA SER A 280 -30.34 7.97 -7.74
C SER A 280 -30.59 6.56 -7.21
N ILE A 281 -29.83 5.56 -7.66
CA ILE A 281 -29.67 4.31 -6.94
C ILE A 281 -28.56 4.54 -5.92
N VAL A 282 -28.93 4.75 -4.66
CA VAL A 282 -27.98 4.81 -3.54
C VAL A 282 -27.64 3.36 -3.17
N ILE A 283 -26.42 2.93 -3.50
CA ILE A 283 -25.84 1.72 -2.92
C ILE A 283 -25.12 2.15 -1.65
N GLN A 284 -25.73 1.93 -0.49
CA GLN A 284 -25.02 2.01 0.77
C GLN A 284 -24.03 0.84 0.86
N ALA A 285 -22.75 1.16 0.95
CA ALA A 285 -21.72 0.22 1.37
C ALA A 285 -21.91 -0.09 2.86
N GLY A 286 -22.58 -1.19 3.14
CA GLY A 286 -22.75 -1.73 4.48
C GLY A 286 -21.82 -2.91 4.67
N ALA A 287 -20.69 -2.69 5.32
CA ALA A 287 -19.88 -3.76 5.89
C ALA A 287 -20.52 -4.22 7.19
N THR A 288 -21.44 -5.21 7.13
CA THR A 288 -21.71 -6.10 8.26
C THR A 288 -22.31 -7.40 7.73
N ARG A 289 -21.76 -8.52 8.14
CA ARG A 289 -22.33 -9.85 7.97
C ARG A 289 -23.74 -9.91 8.57
N GLY A 290 -24.74 -10.09 7.74
CA GLY A 290 -26.09 -10.40 8.23
C GLY A 290 -27.16 -10.18 7.18
N LYS A 291 -27.68 -11.28 6.63
CA LYS A 291 -28.96 -11.52 5.92
C LYS A 291 -29.43 -10.54 4.83
N PRO A 292 -29.93 -11.03 3.70
CA PRO A 292 -30.41 -10.20 2.59
C PRO A 292 -31.66 -9.41 3.00
N GLY A 293 -31.52 -8.09 3.02
CA GLY A 293 -32.62 -7.15 3.24
C GLY A 293 -33.47 -6.98 2.00
N ARG A 294 -34.74 -7.04 2.21
CA ARG A 294 -35.87 -6.93 1.29
C ARG A 294 -35.84 -5.59 0.55
N LEU A 295 -35.89 -5.62 -0.78
CA LEU A 295 -36.11 -4.45 -1.64
C LEU A 295 -37.43 -3.74 -1.25
N LEU A 296 -37.34 -2.47 -0.87
CA LEU A 296 -38.48 -1.56 -0.81
C LEU A 296 -38.50 -0.72 -2.09
N SER A 297 -39.49 -0.98 -2.91
CA SER A 297 -39.90 -0.15 -4.05
C SER A 297 -40.87 0.92 -3.58
N LYS A 298 -40.66 2.15 -4.02
CA LYS A 298 -41.58 3.16 -4.54
C LYS A 298 -41.17 4.56 -4.15
N GLY A 299 -40.73 5.31 -5.13
CA GLY A 299 -40.77 6.77 -5.22
C GLY A 299 -40.95 7.11 -6.68
N GLU A 300 -42.08 7.66 -6.98
CA GLU A 300 -42.46 8.11 -8.31
C GLU A 300 -41.49 9.19 -8.80
N SER A 301 -40.88 8.97 -9.97
CA SER A 301 -40.09 9.95 -10.70
C SER A 301 -40.77 10.26 -12.01
N GLU A 302 -40.90 11.53 -12.33
CA GLU A 302 -41.30 11.97 -13.66
C GLU A 302 -40.34 11.37 -14.72
N GLU A 303 -40.79 10.32 -15.39
CA GLU A 303 -40.15 9.74 -16.55
C GLU A 303 -40.32 10.69 -17.74
N GLY A 304 -39.26 11.42 -18.06
CA GLY A 304 -39.12 11.94 -19.40
C GLY A 304 -38.95 10.76 -20.36
N GLU A 305 -39.94 10.55 -21.26
CA GLU A 305 -39.90 9.53 -22.30
C GLU A 305 -38.57 9.57 -23.05
N VAL A 306 -37.77 8.53 -22.92
CA VAL A 306 -36.66 8.25 -23.82
C VAL A 306 -37.30 7.79 -25.14
N SER A 307 -37.11 8.53 -26.22
CA SER A 307 -37.49 8.13 -27.57
C SER A 307 -37.04 6.68 -27.81
N SER A 308 -37.98 5.82 -28.26
CA SER A 308 -37.76 4.39 -28.45
C SER A 308 -36.62 4.16 -29.44
N LEU A 309 -35.52 3.57 -28.95
CA LEU A 309 -34.41 3.14 -29.82
C LEU A 309 -34.85 1.94 -30.65
N LYS A 310 -34.61 2.02 -31.96
CA LYS A 310 -34.76 0.86 -32.86
C LYS A 310 -33.45 0.06 -32.79
N ILE A 311 -33.46 -1.08 -32.10
CA ILE A 311 -32.28 -1.95 -31.92
C ILE A 311 -32.19 -2.90 -33.13
N PHE A 312 -31.00 -2.98 -33.74
CA PHE A 312 -30.67 -3.87 -34.86
C PHE A 312 -29.83 -5.07 -34.42
N ARG A 313 -28.96 -4.87 -33.42
CA ARG A 313 -28.05 -5.87 -32.89
C ARG A 313 -27.82 -5.64 -31.41
N GLU A 314 -27.90 -6.68 -30.61
CA GLU A 314 -27.48 -6.64 -29.20
C GLU A 314 -25.96 -6.73 -29.09
N ILE A 315 -25.39 -5.97 -28.16
CA ILE A 315 -23.97 -5.99 -27.86
C ILE A 315 -23.73 -7.02 -26.75
N ASN A 316 -22.76 -7.90 -26.96
CA ASN A 316 -22.32 -8.81 -25.92
C ASN A 316 -21.44 -8.05 -24.89
N GLN A 317 -22.11 -7.48 -23.87
CA GLN A 317 -21.45 -6.67 -22.84
C GLN A 317 -20.41 -7.46 -22.04
N ASP A 318 -20.68 -8.75 -21.75
CA ASP A 318 -19.72 -9.59 -21.00
C ASP A 318 -18.47 -9.86 -21.82
N ALA A 319 -18.59 -10.15 -23.12
CA ALA A 319 -17.45 -10.36 -24.01
C ALA A 319 -16.61 -9.06 -24.18
N ARG A 320 -17.27 -7.91 -24.34
CA ARG A 320 -16.62 -6.59 -24.40
C ARG A 320 -15.84 -6.31 -23.10
N HIS A 321 -16.47 -6.55 -21.96
CA HIS A 321 -15.85 -6.36 -20.66
C HIS A 321 -14.64 -7.29 -20.43
N ALA A 322 -14.79 -8.58 -20.81
CA ALA A 322 -13.71 -9.55 -20.72
C ALA A 322 -12.49 -9.15 -21.56
N ARG A 323 -12.69 -8.60 -22.78
CA ARG A 323 -11.58 -8.07 -23.59
C ARG A 323 -10.84 -6.94 -22.88
N GLN A 324 -11.59 -5.96 -22.33
CA GLN A 324 -11.02 -4.80 -21.62
C GLN A 324 -10.19 -5.25 -20.41
N LEU A 325 -10.71 -6.19 -19.62
CA LEU A 325 -10.02 -6.74 -18.47
C LEU A 325 -8.75 -7.51 -18.89
N HIS A 326 -8.86 -8.31 -19.95
CA HIS A 326 -7.74 -9.10 -20.49
C HIS A 326 -6.61 -8.19 -21.00
N GLU A 327 -6.92 -7.14 -21.75
CA GLU A 327 -5.92 -6.20 -22.30
C GLU A 327 -5.15 -5.47 -21.20
N LEU A 328 -5.85 -4.96 -20.18
CA LEU A 328 -5.20 -4.29 -19.06
C LEU A 328 -4.34 -5.25 -18.21
N ASN A 329 -4.83 -6.46 -17.96
CA ASN A 329 -4.02 -7.48 -17.28
C ASN A 329 -2.77 -7.83 -18.12
N ARG A 330 -2.92 -8.03 -19.44
CA ARG A 330 -1.77 -8.31 -20.33
C ARG A 330 -0.77 -7.16 -20.32
N HIS A 331 -1.22 -5.91 -20.33
CA HIS A 331 -0.35 -4.74 -20.21
C HIS A 331 0.44 -4.75 -18.88
N ASN A 332 -0.23 -5.00 -17.75
CA ASN A 332 0.45 -5.15 -16.45
C ASN A 332 1.50 -6.29 -16.49
N GLN A 333 1.20 -7.44 -17.12
CA GLN A 333 2.16 -8.54 -17.25
C GLN A 333 3.35 -8.19 -18.16
N GLN A 334 3.18 -7.36 -19.18
CA GLN A 334 4.28 -6.83 -20.00
C GLN A 334 5.15 -5.87 -19.18
N LEU A 335 4.56 -4.94 -18.43
CA LEU A 335 5.30 -4.06 -17.53
C LEU A 335 6.11 -4.85 -16.50
N LEU A 336 5.54 -5.96 -15.98
CA LEU A 336 6.25 -6.85 -15.07
C LEU A 336 7.48 -7.49 -15.72
N VAL A 337 7.39 -7.91 -16.98
CA VAL A 337 8.53 -8.48 -17.74
C VAL A 337 9.62 -7.44 -17.96
N GLU A 338 9.25 -6.18 -18.21
CA GLU A 338 10.20 -5.07 -18.41
C GLU A 338 10.79 -4.53 -17.10
N SER A 339 10.12 -4.74 -15.97
CA SER A 339 10.47 -4.15 -14.68
C SER A 339 11.92 -4.43 -14.22
N PRO A 340 12.55 -5.62 -14.42
CA PRO A 340 13.95 -5.83 -14.06
C PRO A 340 14.93 -4.94 -14.84
N TYR A 341 14.62 -4.64 -16.10
CA TYR A 341 15.46 -3.77 -16.95
C TYR A 341 15.33 -2.30 -16.52
N ILE A 342 14.12 -1.88 -16.15
CA ILE A 342 13.85 -0.53 -15.63
C ILE A 342 14.61 -0.37 -14.29
N ARG A 343 14.49 -1.31 -13.35
CA ARG A 343 15.25 -1.30 -12.09
C ARG A 343 16.76 -1.27 -12.30
N LYS A 344 17.27 -2.09 -13.24
CA LYS A 344 18.70 -2.08 -13.58
C LYS A 344 19.16 -0.69 -14.06
N LYS A 345 18.34 -0.01 -14.87
CA LYS A 345 18.62 1.36 -15.30
C LYS A 345 18.54 2.34 -14.12
N PHE A 346 17.54 2.23 -13.27
CA PHE A 346 17.40 3.03 -12.05
C PHE A 346 18.63 2.89 -11.15
N MET A 347 19.09 1.65 -10.90
CA MET A 347 20.28 1.35 -10.09
C MET A 347 21.61 1.62 -10.79
N GLY A 348 21.60 2.13 -12.02
CA GLY A 348 22.79 2.26 -12.87
C GLY A 348 23.91 3.17 -12.35
N ASN A 349 23.61 4.07 -11.41
CA ASN A 349 24.58 4.96 -10.79
C ASN A 349 25.15 4.41 -9.46
N LEU A 350 24.73 3.21 -9.03
CA LEU A 350 25.31 2.56 -7.86
C LEU A 350 26.72 2.05 -8.22
N LYS A 351 27.76 2.68 -7.65
CA LYS A 351 29.17 2.36 -7.92
C LYS A 351 29.60 1.16 -7.09
N THR A 352 30.50 0.35 -7.64
CA THR A 352 31.02 -0.86 -6.97
C THR A 352 32.52 -1.03 -7.13
N ASP A 353 33.23 0.01 -7.54
CA ASP A 353 34.68 0.04 -7.78
C ASP A 353 35.49 0.17 -6.50
N SER A 354 34.96 0.76 -5.45
CA SER A 354 35.51 0.76 -4.09
C SER A 354 34.39 0.81 -3.05
N MET A 355 34.71 0.47 -1.80
CA MET A 355 33.73 0.54 -0.71
C MET A 355 33.27 1.98 -0.45
N GLU A 356 34.17 2.96 -0.55
CA GLU A 356 33.84 4.37 -0.38
C GLU A 356 32.89 4.87 -1.46
N SER A 357 33.18 4.55 -2.73
CA SER A 357 32.33 4.96 -3.86
C SER A 357 30.95 4.28 -3.81
N PHE A 358 30.92 3.02 -3.34
CA PHE A 358 29.68 2.30 -3.11
C PHE A 358 28.82 2.99 -2.05
N GLN A 359 29.36 3.24 -0.86
CA GLN A 359 28.65 3.88 0.24
C GLN A 359 28.20 5.31 -0.11
N GLU A 360 29.02 6.06 -0.83
CA GLU A 360 28.65 7.42 -1.28
C GLU A 360 27.50 7.39 -2.28
N SER A 361 27.56 6.52 -3.31
CA SER A 361 26.49 6.40 -4.30
C SER A 361 25.21 5.76 -3.74
N GLN A 362 25.33 4.92 -2.71
CA GLN A 362 24.19 4.29 -2.02
C GLN A 362 23.31 5.32 -1.30
N LYS A 363 23.88 6.45 -0.83
CA LYS A 363 23.12 7.50 -0.11
C LYS A 363 21.90 7.99 -0.91
N PHE A 364 22.08 8.23 -2.22
CA PHE A 364 20.98 8.62 -3.09
C PHE A 364 19.84 7.61 -3.08
N TYR A 365 20.13 6.31 -3.16
CA TYR A 365 19.14 5.25 -3.18
C TYR A 365 18.45 5.07 -1.83
N ARG A 366 19.20 5.19 -0.73
CA ARG A 366 18.62 5.18 0.62
C ARG A 366 17.68 6.36 0.85
N ASP A 367 18.08 7.57 0.43
CA ASP A 367 17.21 8.76 0.50
C ASP A 367 15.96 8.61 -0.37
N TYR A 368 16.13 8.09 -1.59
CA TYR A 368 14.99 7.82 -2.48
C TYR A 368 14.05 6.78 -1.86
N PHE A 369 14.59 5.69 -1.35
CA PHE A 369 13.80 4.63 -0.69
C PHE A 369 13.03 5.20 0.50
N SER A 370 13.69 5.97 1.36
CA SER A 370 13.07 6.64 2.50
C SER A 370 11.96 7.62 2.09
N ALA A 371 12.23 8.50 1.12
CA ALA A 371 11.34 9.62 0.81
C ALA A 371 10.22 9.28 -0.17
N LYS A 372 10.47 8.35 -1.12
CA LYS A 372 9.57 8.08 -2.26
C LYS A 372 8.86 6.72 -2.17
N VAL A 373 9.52 5.69 -1.60
CA VAL A 373 8.96 4.34 -1.48
C VAL A 373 8.27 4.17 -0.12
N ILE A 374 9.02 4.32 0.96
CA ILE A 374 8.49 4.23 2.32
C ILE A 374 7.62 5.45 2.65
N GLY A 375 8.10 6.64 2.30
CA GLY A 375 7.57 7.91 2.73
C GLY A 375 8.00 8.24 4.17
N ARG A 376 8.59 9.39 4.41
CA ARG A 376 9.00 9.81 5.77
C ARG A 376 8.19 11.02 6.20
N PHE A 377 7.94 11.10 7.50
CA PHE A 377 7.45 12.31 8.15
C PHE A 377 8.65 13.20 8.52
N ASP A 378 8.43 14.52 8.50
CA ASP A 378 9.45 15.50 8.89
C ASP A 378 9.43 15.76 10.41
N ASP A 379 8.60 15.02 11.13
CA ASP A 379 8.47 15.12 12.58
C ASP A 379 9.76 14.61 13.26
N LYS A 380 10.22 15.34 14.25
CA LYS A 380 11.36 14.95 15.07
C LYS A 380 10.95 13.91 16.10
N LEU A 381 11.85 12.94 16.33
CA LEU A 381 11.67 12.02 17.44
C LEU A 381 11.68 12.78 18.76
N LEU A 382 10.75 12.41 19.63
CA LEU A 382 10.71 12.88 21.01
C LEU A 382 11.78 12.17 21.86
N PRO A 383 12.12 12.71 23.05
CA PRO A 383 12.77 11.89 24.08
C PRO A 383 11.96 10.63 24.35
N ALA A 384 12.60 9.46 24.44
CA ALA A 384 11.92 8.16 24.50
C ALA A 384 10.95 8.01 25.69
N ASN A 385 11.17 8.74 26.80
CA ASN A 385 10.35 8.69 28.02
C ASN A 385 9.92 7.24 28.38
N PRO A 386 10.88 6.33 28.62
CA PRO A 386 10.60 4.90 28.73
C PRO A 386 9.73 4.57 29.92
N ARG A 387 8.70 3.77 29.70
CA ARG A 387 7.82 3.19 30.72
C ARG A 387 7.88 1.69 30.62
N SER A 388 8.02 1.00 31.74
CA SER A 388 8.09 -0.47 31.73
C SER A 388 7.39 -1.12 32.91
N ARG A 389 7.06 -2.40 32.75
CA ARG A 389 6.64 -3.30 33.84
C ARG A 389 7.24 -4.69 33.62
N GLU A 390 7.70 -5.32 34.68
CA GLU A 390 8.22 -6.68 34.62
C GLU A 390 7.11 -7.67 34.31
N ILE A 391 7.43 -8.65 33.46
CA ILE A 391 6.58 -9.82 33.15
C ILE A 391 7.39 -11.10 33.40
N GLN A 392 6.69 -12.15 33.81
CA GLN A 392 7.34 -13.45 34.04
C GLN A 392 7.50 -14.18 32.71
N ILE A 393 8.72 -14.65 32.40
CA ILE A 393 9.01 -15.51 31.25
C ILE A 393 9.48 -16.87 31.73
N ASN A 394 10.70 -16.95 32.34
CA ASN A 394 11.24 -18.18 32.94
C ASN A 394 12.40 -17.87 33.92
N ASP A 395 13.03 -18.91 34.46
CA ASP A 395 14.08 -18.78 35.49
C ASP A 395 15.43 -18.25 34.93
N LYS A 396 15.64 -18.23 33.61
CA LYS A 396 16.91 -17.83 32.99
C LYS A 396 16.91 -16.37 32.53
N VAL A 397 15.73 -15.80 32.29
CA VAL A 397 15.58 -14.44 31.74
C VAL A 397 14.56 -13.62 32.52
N ARG A 398 14.66 -12.29 32.41
CA ARG A 398 13.64 -11.33 32.86
C ARG A 398 13.00 -10.70 31.65
N GLY A 399 11.69 -10.53 31.67
CA GLY A 399 10.93 -9.82 30.62
C GLY A 399 10.37 -8.49 31.12
N TYR A 400 10.32 -7.50 30.25
CA TYR A 400 9.70 -6.22 30.53
C TYR A 400 8.86 -5.77 29.33
N GLU A 401 7.58 -5.48 29.54
CA GLU A 401 6.85 -4.67 28.57
C GLU A 401 7.37 -3.25 28.62
N VAL A 402 7.61 -2.66 27.45
CA VAL A 402 8.21 -1.33 27.33
C VAL A 402 7.41 -0.49 26.33
N VAL A 403 7.17 0.77 26.70
CA VAL A 403 6.57 1.77 25.84
C VAL A 403 7.51 2.97 25.75
N LEU A 404 7.73 3.46 24.51
CA LEU A 404 8.59 4.59 24.19
C LEU A 404 7.79 5.62 23.38
N ASP A 405 7.86 6.90 23.74
CA ASP A 405 7.26 7.97 22.95
C ASP A 405 8.02 8.11 21.62
N VAL A 406 7.30 8.35 20.51
CA VAL A 406 7.92 8.53 19.18
C VAL A 406 7.63 9.93 18.65
N PHE A 407 6.35 10.29 18.47
CA PHE A 407 5.92 11.58 17.94
C PHE A 407 4.81 12.19 18.79
N GLU A 408 4.57 13.51 18.64
CA GLU A 408 3.38 14.21 19.10
C GLU A 408 3.09 14.10 20.60
N ASP A 409 3.99 14.58 21.43
CA ASP A 409 3.84 14.58 22.89
C ASP A 409 3.57 13.20 23.50
N GLY A 410 4.04 12.13 22.81
CA GLY A 410 3.85 10.75 23.22
C GLY A 410 2.51 10.13 22.78
N SER A 411 1.72 10.84 21.95
CA SER A 411 0.48 10.25 21.40
C SER A 411 0.75 9.08 20.47
N PHE A 412 1.81 9.15 19.65
CA PHE A 412 2.32 8.01 18.86
C PHE A 412 3.57 7.44 19.53
N PHE A 413 3.59 6.13 19.76
CA PHE A 413 4.59 5.45 20.56
C PHE A 413 5.07 4.14 19.93
N ALA A 414 6.16 3.57 20.45
CA ALA A 414 6.61 2.21 20.20
C ALA A 414 6.32 1.35 21.43
N TYR A 415 5.96 0.09 21.19
CA TYR A 415 5.70 -0.90 22.23
C TYR A 415 6.42 -2.21 21.89
N GLY A 416 6.91 -2.91 22.90
CA GLY A 416 7.52 -4.22 22.75
C GLY A 416 7.87 -4.87 24.09
N ILE A 417 8.50 -6.06 24.01
CA ILE A 417 8.98 -6.81 25.17
C ILE A 417 10.51 -6.85 25.10
N LEU A 418 11.15 -6.29 26.11
CA LEU A 418 12.59 -6.44 26.38
C LEU A 418 12.82 -7.73 27.19
N ILE A 419 13.81 -8.52 26.80
CA ILE A 419 14.21 -9.72 27.52
C ILE A 419 15.70 -9.61 27.88
N VAL A 420 16.01 -9.74 29.16
CA VAL A 420 17.35 -9.60 29.72
C VAL A 420 17.77 -10.91 30.38
N PRO A 421 18.94 -11.48 30.03
CA PRO A 421 19.49 -12.65 30.71
C PRO A 421 19.71 -12.41 32.22
N ARG A 422 19.35 -13.36 33.07
CA ARG A 422 19.55 -13.24 34.54
C ARG A 422 21.00 -13.38 34.97
N ASP A 423 21.84 -13.95 34.12
CA ASP A 423 23.27 -14.11 34.36
C ASP A 423 24.12 -12.89 33.99
N LEU A 424 23.48 -11.81 33.51
CA LEU A 424 24.12 -10.54 33.20
C LEU A 424 24.74 -9.93 34.44
N LYS A 425 26.06 -9.64 34.37
CA LYS A 425 26.83 -9.09 35.49
C LYS A 425 26.80 -7.55 35.49
N ALA A 426 26.98 -6.97 36.65
CA ALA A 426 27.10 -5.51 36.75
C ALA A 426 28.27 -5.01 35.90
N GLY A 427 28.05 -4.00 35.07
CA GLY A 427 29.04 -3.44 34.17
C GLY A 427 29.34 -4.27 32.90
N GLU A 428 28.64 -5.37 32.68
CA GLU A 428 28.71 -6.14 31.45
C GLU A 428 27.72 -5.58 30.42
N SER A 429 28.17 -5.36 29.18
CA SER A 429 27.28 -5.07 28.04
C SER A 429 27.25 -6.26 27.07
N ARG A 430 26.08 -6.55 26.55
CA ARG A 430 25.83 -7.67 25.63
C ARG A 430 25.24 -7.20 24.30
N PRO A 431 25.48 -7.94 23.21
CA PRO A 431 24.82 -7.67 21.95
C PRO A 431 23.31 -7.83 22.08
N CYS A 432 22.56 -7.05 21.30
CA CYS A 432 21.10 -7.05 21.26
C CYS A 432 20.56 -7.57 19.93
N VAL A 433 19.43 -8.30 19.95
CA VAL A 433 18.71 -8.72 18.75
C VAL A 433 17.26 -8.24 18.83
N VAL A 434 16.83 -7.44 17.87
CA VAL A 434 15.44 -7.07 17.70
C VAL A 434 14.72 -8.18 16.94
N CYS A 435 13.72 -8.80 17.59
CA CYS A 435 13.03 -10.01 17.17
C CYS A 435 11.61 -9.67 16.67
N GLN A 436 11.46 -9.43 15.35
CA GLN A 436 10.22 -8.92 14.77
C GLN A 436 9.28 -10.06 14.37
N HIS A 437 8.05 -10.05 14.91
CA HIS A 437 6.98 -10.97 14.52
C HIS A 437 6.37 -10.64 13.14
N GLY A 438 5.62 -11.58 12.57
CA GLY A 438 4.90 -11.47 11.31
C GLY A 438 3.55 -10.73 11.42
N LEU A 439 2.72 -10.88 10.38
CA LEU A 439 1.37 -10.31 10.34
C LEU A 439 0.50 -10.94 11.44
N GLU A 440 -0.43 -10.16 12.00
CA GLU A 440 -1.32 -10.54 13.09
C GLU A 440 -0.62 -11.11 14.35
N GLY A 441 0.73 -11.06 14.38
CA GLY A 441 1.52 -11.51 15.51
C GLY A 441 1.57 -10.49 16.66
N ARG A 442 2.15 -10.94 17.75
CA ARG A 442 2.38 -10.16 18.96
C ARG A 442 3.83 -10.32 19.44
N PRO A 443 4.37 -9.40 20.24
CA PRO A 443 5.62 -9.64 20.94
C PRO A 443 5.62 -10.97 21.72
N GLN A 444 4.47 -11.31 22.33
CA GLN A 444 4.24 -12.56 23.06
C GLN A 444 4.41 -13.82 22.19
N SER A 445 4.16 -13.73 20.89
CA SER A 445 4.38 -14.84 19.95
C SER A 445 5.86 -15.21 19.85
N THR A 446 6.75 -14.23 19.92
CA THR A 446 8.21 -14.43 19.78
C THR A 446 8.87 -14.96 21.06
N ILE A 447 8.19 -14.82 22.20
CA ILE A 447 8.68 -15.29 23.51
C ILE A 447 8.14 -16.68 23.92
N GLY A 448 7.19 -17.24 23.16
CA GLY A 448 6.68 -18.59 23.34
C GLY A 448 5.32 -18.71 24.02
N GLU A 449 4.62 -17.59 24.28
CA GLU A 449 3.26 -17.64 24.86
C GLU A 449 2.19 -18.02 23.82
N LYS A 450 2.40 -17.65 22.54
CA LYS A 450 1.49 -17.90 21.43
C LYS A 450 2.27 -18.30 20.17
N ASP A 451 1.58 -18.94 19.23
CA ASP A 451 2.12 -19.24 17.89
C ASP A 451 3.49 -19.93 17.89
N ALA A 452 3.75 -20.77 18.89
CA ALA A 452 5.03 -21.44 19.08
C ALA A 452 5.52 -22.21 17.84
N ASN A 453 4.59 -22.72 17.03
CA ASN A 453 4.89 -23.46 15.82
C ASN A 453 5.56 -22.62 14.71
N TYR A 454 5.38 -21.29 14.70
CA TYR A 454 5.98 -20.38 13.72
C TYR A 454 7.25 -19.74 14.27
N TYR A 455 7.19 -19.23 15.48
CA TYR A 455 8.26 -18.40 16.06
C TYR A 455 9.26 -19.18 16.90
N GLU A 456 8.91 -20.41 17.34
CA GLU A 456 9.82 -21.26 18.13
C GLU A 456 10.43 -20.57 19.36
N ALA A 457 9.73 -19.56 19.92
CA ALA A 457 10.22 -18.74 21.04
C ALA A 457 11.62 -18.14 20.81
N PHE A 458 11.91 -17.72 19.57
CA PHE A 458 13.28 -17.36 19.17
C PHE A 458 13.86 -16.17 19.96
N ALA A 459 13.02 -15.21 20.39
CA ALA A 459 13.47 -14.11 21.23
C ALA A 459 13.95 -14.60 22.62
N THR A 460 13.21 -15.51 23.24
CA THR A 460 13.60 -16.14 24.53
C THR A 460 14.83 -17.02 24.35
N LYS A 461 14.88 -17.87 23.31
CA LYS A 461 16.03 -18.73 23.01
C LYS A 461 17.33 -17.94 22.78
N LEU A 462 17.24 -16.79 22.11
CA LEU A 462 18.40 -15.90 21.94
C LEU A 462 18.80 -15.26 23.26
N ALA A 463 17.85 -14.84 24.10
CA ALA A 463 18.16 -14.33 25.42
C ALA A 463 18.83 -15.38 26.31
N GLU A 464 18.36 -16.63 26.30
CA GLU A 464 19.00 -17.77 26.99
C GLU A 464 20.41 -18.09 26.45
N ARG A 465 20.73 -17.69 25.23
CA ARG A 465 22.08 -17.76 24.64
C ARG A 465 22.97 -16.56 25.00
N GLY A 466 22.48 -15.65 25.84
CA GLY A 466 23.24 -14.50 26.36
C GLY A 466 23.10 -13.22 25.56
N TYR A 467 22.14 -13.10 24.66
CA TYR A 467 21.78 -11.82 24.03
C TYR A 467 20.80 -11.03 24.92
N VAL A 468 20.80 -9.72 24.81
CA VAL A 468 19.60 -8.94 25.13
C VAL A 468 18.68 -9.04 23.91
N THR A 469 17.37 -9.24 24.09
CA THR A 469 16.45 -9.24 22.96
C THR A 469 15.31 -8.26 23.16
N PHE A 470 14.81 -7.71 22.07
CA PHE A 470 13.64 -6.84 22.08
C PHE A 470 12.65 -7.30 21.01
N ALA A 471 11.42 -7.56 21.41
CA ALA A 471 10.35 -7.99 20.52
C ALA A 471 9.36 -6.83 20.31
N PRO A 472 9.46 -6.03 19.24
CA PRO A 472 8.56 -4.90 19.01
C PRO A 472 7.21 -5.36 18.45
N GLN A 473 6.13 -4.60 18.74
CA GLN A 473 4.84 -4.72 18.08
C GLN A 473 4.83 -3.95 16.77
N ASN A 474 4.52 -4.61 15.65
CA ASN A 474 4.26 -3.95 14.39
C ASN A 474 2.79 -3.48 14.28
N LEU A 475 2.49 -2.70 13.22
CA LEU A 475 1.16 -2.14 12.98
C LEU A 475 0.25 -3.05 12.14
N TYR A 476 0.76 -4.19 11.64
CA TYR A 476 -0.01 -5.14 10.84
C TYR A 476 -0.79 -6.11 11.74
N ILE A 477 -1.86 -5.61 12.32
CA ILE A 477 -2.65 -6.32 13.33
C ILE A 477 -4.11 -5.84 13.33
N PHE A 478 -5.04 -6.67 13.79
CA PHE A 478 -6.47 -6.42 13.85
C PHE A 478 -7.17 -6.38 12.49
N GLU A 479 -6.91 -7.36 11.64
CA GLU A 479 -7.60 -7.59 10.38
C GLU A 479 -7.63 -6.33 9.48
N ASP A 480 -8.81 -5.72 9.26
CA ASP A 480 -8.95 -4.57 8.36
C ASP A 480 -8.41 -3.24 8.91
N ARG A 481 -8.00 -3.15 10.19
CA ARG A 481 -7.53 -1.88 10.77
C ARG A 481 -6.21 -1.42 10.14
N PHE A 482 -5.27 -2.32 9.91
CA PHE A 482 -4.00 -1.98 9.25
C PHE A 482 -4.21 -1.57 7.78
N ARG A 483 -5.23 -2.13 7.08
CA ARG A 483 -5.61 -1.68 5.74
C ARG A 483 -6.04 -0.22 5.76
N THR A 484 -6.88 0.16 6.73
CA THR A 484 -7.32 1.54 6.91
C THR A 484 -6.14 2.48 7.19
N LEU A 485 -5.18 2.07 8.03
CA LEU A 485 -3.94 2.83 8.25
C LEU A 485 -3.14 2.98 6.94
N GLN A 486 -3.01 1.91 6.15
CA GLN A 486 -2.30 1.96 4.88
C GLN A 486 -2.98 2.93 3.89
N PHE A 487 -4.30 2.91 3.79
CA PHE A 487 -5.05 3.83 2.91
C PHE A 487 -4.89 5.29 3.33
N LYS A 488 -4.94 5.57 4.64
CA LYS A 488 -4.65 6.90 5.19
C LYS A 488 -3.23 7.35 4.82
N ALA A 489 -2.26 6.49 5.05
CA ALA A 489 -0.87 6.77 4.73
C ALA A 489 -0.66 6.99 3.23
N ASN A 490 -1.20 6.11 2.37
CA ASN A 490 -1.06 6.19 0.92
C ASN A 490 -1.62 7.50 0.35
N SER A 491 -2.75 7.99 0.87
CA SER A 491 -3.37 9.24 0.39
C SER A 491 -2.43 10.45 0.46
N ILE A 492 -1.51 10.45 1.42
CA ILE A 492 -0.48 11.47 1.62
C ILE A 492 0.94 11.01 1.25
N GLY A 493 1.09 9.95 0.43
CA GLY A 493 2.37 9.44 -0.06
C GLY A 493 3.24 8.84 1.04
N ARG A 494 2.63 8.08 1.94
CA ARG A 494 3.25 7.36 3.05
C ARG A 494 2.81 5.89 3.03
N THR A 495 3.50 5.04 3.81
CA THR A 495 3.16 3.63 4.02
C THR A 495 3.11 3.33 5.51
N LEU A 496 2.76 2.11 5.92
CA LEU A 496 2.89 1.69 7.32
C LEU A 496 4.34 1.80 7.82
N PHE A 497 5.31 1.57 6.94
CA PHE A 497 6.73 1.71 7.28
C PHE A 497 7.16 3.15 7.56
N SER A 498 6.40 4.16 7.11
CA SER A 498 6.62 5.55 7.52
C SER A 498 6.47 5.77 9.04
N LEU A 499 5.69 4.90 9.69
CA LEU A 499 5.50 4.89 11.14
C LEU A 499 6.47 3.91 11.81
N MET A 500 6.69 2.74 11.21
CA MET A 500 7.53 1.68 11.81
C MET A 500 9.03 2.04 11.81
N VAL A 501 9.53 2.71 10.77
CA VAL A 501 10.95 3.13 10.72
C VAL A 501 11.31 4.06 11.90
N PRO A 502 10.58 5.15 12.18
CA PRO A 502 10.85 5.98 13.36
C PRO A 502 10.61 5.24 14.70
N GLN A 503 9.67 4.29 14.77
CA GLN A 503 9.55 3.42 15.97
C GLN A 503 10.84 2.64 16.21
N HIS A 504 11.40 2.02 15.15
CA HIS A 504 12.64 1.25 15.27
C HIS A 504 13.87 2.13 15.51
N GLN A 505 13.89 3.34 14.97
CA GLN A 505 14.93 4.31 15.33
C GLN A 505 14.88 4.62 16.83
N GLN A 506 13.69 4.93 17.36
CA GLN A 506 13.51 5.21 18.80
C GLN A 506 13.84 4.01 19.68
N ILE A 507 13.44 2.80 19.26
CA ILE A 507 13.77 1.55 19.97
C ILE A 507 15.28 1.35 20.04
N THR A 508 15.98 1.49 18.90
CA THR A 508 17.42 1.23 18.85
C THR A 508 18.25 2.30 19.54
N ASP A 509 17.81 3.57 19.50
CA ASP A 509 18.44 4.67 20.24
C ASP A 509 18.30 4.44 21.75
N TRP A 510 17.10 4.03 22.21
CA TRP A 510 16.88 3.71 23.61
C TRP A 510 17.66 2.46 24.06
N LEU A 511 17.67 1.37 23.25
CA LEU A 511 18.43 0.16 23.56
C LEU A 511 19.92 0.46 23.67
N GLY A 512 20.49 1.25 22.74
CA GLY A 512 21.89 1.66 22.77
C GLY A 512 22.27 2.54 23.97
N GLY A 513 21.29 3.17 24.60
CA GLY A 513 21.47 3.95 25.83
C GLY A 513 21.40 3.13 27.13
N LEU A 514 21.14 1.82 27.06
CA LEU A 514 21.13 0.95 28.24
C LEU A 514 22.54 0.45 28.55
N ASP A 515 23.01 0.63 29.78
CA ASP A 515 24.38 0.28 30.22
C ASP A 515 24.77 -1.19 29.91
N PHE A 516 23.79 -2.08 29.81
CA PHE A 516 23.99 -3.49 29.55
C PHE A 516 23.81 -3.92 28.09
N VAL A 517 23.60 -2.97 27.17
CA VAL A 517 23.50 -3.21 25.71
C VAL A 517 24.73 -2.61 25.01
N ASP A 518 25.33 -3.38 24.12
CA ASP A 518 26.36 -2.84 23.22
C ASP A 518 25.69 -2.17 22.02
N GLU A 519 25.71 -0.86 21.99
CA GLU A 519 25.10 -0.03 20.95
C GLU A 519 25.57 -0.36 19.52
N LYS A 520 26.80 -0.88 19.37
CA LYS A 520 27.40 -1.24 18.08
C LYS A 520 27.02 -2.63 17.59
N ARG A 521 26.37 -3.42 18.46
CA ARG A 521 26.02 -4.81 18.19
C ARG A 521 24.52 -5.07 18.36
N ILE A 522 23.68 -4.25 17.68
CA ILE A 522 22.24 -4.42 17.61
C ILE A 522 21.89 -5.04 16.26
N GLY A 523 21.39 -6.28 16.25
CA GLY A 523 20.97 -7.02 15.07
C GLY A 523 19.45 -6.99 14.88
N PHE A 524 18.98 -7.14 13.64
CA PHE A 524 17.57 -7.32 13.31
C PHE A 524 17.30 -8.76 12.82
N TYR A 525 16.25 -9.39 13.34
CA TYR A 525 15.80 -10.71 12.89
C TYR A 525 14.27 -10.76 12.87
N GLY A 526 13.67 -11.02 11.71
CA GLY A 526 12.23 -11.03 11.57
C GLY A 526 11.69 -12.15 10.68
N LEU A 527 10.52 -12.70 11.05
CA LEU A 527 9.81 -13.74 10.32
C LEU A 527 8.61 -13.16 9.56
N SER A 528 8.38 -13.60 8.31
CA SER A 528 7.19 -13.26 7.53
C SER A 528 7.09 -11.75 7.30
N TYR A 529 6.01 -11.08 7.76
CA TYR A 529 5.98 -9.60 7.74
C TYR A 529 7.15 -8.98 8.53
N GLY A 530 7.68 -9.68 9.54
CA GLY A 530 8.96 -9.32 10.18
C GLY A 530 10.16 -9.47 9.22
N GLY A 531 10.14 -10.46 8.33
CA GLY A 531 11.08 -10.60 7.23
C GLY A 531 10.93 -9.49 6.18
N LYS A 532 9.68 -9.09 5.85
CA LYS A 532 9.40 -7.89 5.07
C LYS A 532 10.01 -6.64 5.74
N SER A 533 9.85 -6.53 7.05
CA SER A 533 10.43 -5.45 7.86
C SER A 533 11.95 -5.44 7.82
N ALA A 534 12.60 -6.62 7.78
CA ALA A 534 14.07 -6.76 7.63
C ALA A 534 14.62 -6.16 6.33
N MET A 535 13.76 -6.05 5.30
CA MET A 535 14.11 -5.45 4.01
C MET A 535 13.77 -3.95 3.93
N ARG A 536 13.04 -3.36 4.88
CA ARG A 536 12.58 -1.95 4.86
C ARG A 536 13.20 -1.13 5.98
N ILE A 537 13.34 -1.68 7.16
CA ILE A 537 13.76 -0.95 8.35
C ILE A 537 15.29 -0.87 8.45
N PRO A 538 16.08 -1.96 8.43
CA PRO A 538 17.54 -1.87 8.50
C PRO A 538 18.18 -1.08 7.36
N PRO A 539 17.65 -1.05 6.12
CA PRO A 539 18.15 -0.10 5.10
C PRO A 539 18.15 1.36 5.54
N LEU A 540 17.27 1.75 6.47
CA LEU A 540 17.03 3.14 6.87
C LEU A 540 17.43 3.46 8.32
N VAL A 541 17.58 2.44 9.17
CA VAL A 541 17.99 2.58 10.58
C VAL A 541 19.43 2.06 10.74
N ASP A 542 20.38 2.98 10.85
CA ASP A 542 21.81 2.66 10.84
C ASP A 542 22.30 1.98 12.13
N ASN A 543 21.52 2.05 13.20
CA ASN A 543 21.84 1.38 14.47
C ASN A 543 21.84 -0.16 14.33
N TYR A 544 21.15 -0.71 13.32
CA TYR A 544 21.25 -2.14 13.04
C TYR A 544 22.54 -2.48 12.33
N CYS A 545 23.40 -3.28 12.97
CA CYS A 545 24.66 -3.72 12.40
C CYS A 545 24.54 -4.94 11.47
N LEU A 546 23.40 -5.65 11.48
CA LEU A 546 23.06 -6.74 10.56
C LEU A 546 21.56 -6.91 10.40
N SER A 547 21.11 -7.65 9.36
CA SER A 547 19.72 -7.97 9.13
C SER A 547 19.52 -9.42 8.71
N ILE A 548 18.50 -10.09 9.30
CA ILE A 548 18.08 -11.44 8.95
C ILE A 548 16.63 -11.41 8.49
N CYS A 549 16.39 -11.82 7.25
CA CYS A 549 15.07 -11.95 6.64
C CYS A 549 14.64 -13.42 6.62
N SER A 550 13.73 -13.82 7.50
CA SER A 550 13.19 -15.17 7.56
C SER A 550 11.84 -15.27 6.87
N ALA A 551 11.69 -16.29 6.03
CA ALA A 551 10.44 -16.75 5.41
C ALA A 551 9.69 -15.71 4.56
N ASP A 552 10.35 -14.63 4.10
CA ASP A 552 9.73 -13.60 3.26
C ASP A 552 10.55 -13.25 2.02
N PHE A 553 11.88 -13.43 2.05
CA PHE A 553 12.75 -13.05 0.94
C PHE A 553 12.37 -13.75 -0.36
N ASN A 554 12.12 -12.97 -1.43
CA ASN A 554 11.79 -13.52 -2.76
C ASN A 554 11.86 -12.45 -3.85
N ASP A 555 11.52 -12.81 -5.11
CA ASP A 555 11.22 -11.87 -6.19
C ASP A 555 9.87 -11.20 -5.90
N TRP A 556 9.91 -10.15 -5.07
CA TRP A 556 8.75 -9.50 -4.47
C TRP A 556 7.83 -8.88 -5.51
N VAL A 557 8.40 -8.17 -6.48
CA VAL A 557 7.63 -7.53 -7.56
C VAL A 557 6.90 -8.57 -8.41
N TRP A 558 7.59 -9.68 -8.74
CA TRP A 558 6.95 -10.79 -9.47
C TRP A 558 5.84 -11.44 -8.64
N LYS A 559 6.08 -11.66 -7.34
CA LYS A 559 5.08 -12.22 -6.43
C LYS A 559 3.81 -11.37 -6.41
N ASN A 560 3.94 -10.04 -6.29
CA ASN A 560 2.80 -9.15 -6.14
C ASN A 560 2.06 -8.87 -7.45
N ALA A 561 2.79 -8.67 -8.56
CA ALA A 561 2.20 -8.23 -9.82
C ALA A 561 1.86 -9.38 -10.79
N SER A 562 2.44 -10.60 -10.63
CA SER A 562 2.17 -11.70 -11.55
C SER A 562 0.83 -12.36 -11.30
N THR A 563 0.00 -12.46 -12.32
CA THR A 563 -1.22 -13.28 -12.29
C THR A 563 -0.96 -14.78 -12.49
N ARG A 564 0.30 -15.17 -12.74
CA ARG A 564 0.74 -16.57 -12.93
C ARG A 564 1.35 -17.18 -11.67
N SER A 565 1.66 -16.38 -10.67
CA SER A 565 2.20 -16.87 -9.41
C SER A 565 1.10 -17.51 -8.56
N PRO A 566 1.26 -18.75 -8.09
CA PRO A 566 0.31 -19.37 -7.17
C PRO A 566 0.27 -18.67 -5.79
N TYR A 567 1.30 -17.89 -5.48
CA TYR A 567 1.46 -17.15 -4.24
C TYR A 567 1.13 -15.65 -4.39
N SER A 568 0.59 -15.23 -5.55
CA SER A 568 0.34 -13.82 -5.85
C SER A 568 -0.68 -13.20 -4.92
N TYR A 569 -0.37 -12.01 -4.44
CA TYR A 569 -1.33 -11.17 -3.72
C TYR A 569 -2.33 -10.46 -4.63
N SER A 570 -2.15 -10.47 -5.96
CA SER A 570 -3.15 -9.96 -6.91
C SER A 570 -4.53 -10.60 -6.73
N ASN A 571 -4.57 -11.83 -6.20
CA ASN A 571 -5.77 -12.64 -6.03
C ASN A 571 -6.16 -12.90 -4.57
N LYS A 572 -5.55 -12.20 -3.59
CA LYS A 572 -5.82 -12.38 -2.16
C LYS A 572 -6.37 -11.09 -1.55
N GLY A 573 -7.01 -11.18 -0.38
CA GLY A 573 -7.63 -10.05 0.29
C GLY A 573 -6.68 -8.97 0.85
N GLU A 574 -5.37 -9.21 0.88
CA GLU A 574 -4.37 -8.35 1.53
C GLU A 574 -3.87 -7.26 0.59
N TYR A 575 -4.44 -6.05 0.66
CA TYR A 575 -4.04 -4.89 -0.14
C TYR A 575 -2.76 -4.22 0.40
N GLU A 576 -2.58 -4.16 1.69
CA GLU A 576 -1.51 -3.46 2.42
C GLU A 576 -0.11 -4.03 2.19
N ILE A 577 -0.03 -5.13 1.46
CA ILE A 577 1.21 -5.74 1.00
C ILE A 577 1.87 -4.92 -0.12
N PHE A 578 1.07 -4.24 -0.94
CA PHE A 578 1.54 -3.50 -2.10
C PHE A 578 2.22 -2.18 -1.72
N GLU A 579 3.27 -1.84 -2.46
CA GLU A 579 4.01 -0.59 -2.31
C GLU A 579 4.15 0.06 -3.70
N PHE A 580 3.87 1.37 -3.77
CA PHE A 580 3.81 2.05 -5.06
C PHE A 580 5.16 2.05 -5.78
N ASP A 581 5.14 1.62 -7.05
CA ASP A 581 6.25 1.69 -8.01
C ASP A 581 7.53 0.92 -7.60
N LEU A 582 7.41 -0.16 -6.84
CA LEU A 582 8.56 -1.05 -6.62
C LEU A 582 9.06 -1.67 -7.92
N GLY A 583 8.16 -1.92 -8.88
CA GLY A 583 8.50 -2.45 -10.19
C GLY A 583 9.59 -1.67 -10.92
N SER A 584 9.61 -0.35 -10.76
CA SER A 584 10.58 0.54 -11.42
C SER A 584 11.80 0.84 -10.57
N THR A 585 11.80 0.53 -9.26
CA THR A 585 12.79 1.05 -8.30
C THR A 585 13.52 -0.04 -7.52
N PHE A 586 12.84 -0.80 -6.66
CA PHE A 586 13.46 -1.77 -5.76
C PHE A 586 12.73 -3.10 -5.74
N ASN A 587 13.48 -4.18 -5.86
CA ASN A 587 13.09 -5.51 -5.44
C ASN A 587 13.95 -5.91 -4.22
N TYR A 588 13.86 -7.10 -3.72
CA TYR A 588 14.57 -7.49 -2.50
C TYR A 588 16.10 -7.47 -2.66
N ALA A 589 16.63 -7.78 -3.83
CA ALA A 589 18.07 -7.65 -4.07
C ALA A 589 18.54 -6.19 -4.01
N GLU A 590 17.77 -5.25 -4.58
CA GLU A 590 18.10 -3.83 -4.51
C GLU A 590 17.95 -3.29 -3.08
N MET A 591 16.96 -3.77 -2.31
CA MET A 591 16.83 -3.42 -0.88
C MET A 591 18.01 -3.99 -0.06
N ALA A 592 18.47 -5.23 -0.34
CA ALA A 592 19.66 -5.79 0.30
C ALA A 592 20.92 -4.99 -0.04
N ALA A 593 20.99 -4.40 -1.24
CA ALA A 593 22.07 -3.47 -1.59
C ALA A 593 22.07 -2.20 -0.71
N LEU A 594 20.92 -1.79 -0.14
CA LEU A 594 20.85 -0.68 0.82
C LEU A 594 21.30 -1.09 2.25
N ILE A 595 21.31 -2.39 2.55
CA ILE A 595 21.84 -2.95 3.80
C ILE A 595 23.36 -3.07 3.72
N ALA A 596 23.91 -3.44 2.56
CA ALA A 596 25.35 -3.58 2.36
C ALA A 596 26.12 -2.32 2.79
N PRO A 597 27.32 -2.43 3.37
CA PRO A 597 28.16 -3.63 3.52
C PRO A 597 27.89 -4.44 4.81
N ARG A 598 26.81 -4.13 5.54
CA ARG A 598 26.44 -4.84 6.76
C ARG A 598 26.07 -6.29 6.45
N PRO A 599 26.35 -7.25 7.36
CA PRO A 599 25.95 -8.64 7.19
C PRO A 599 24.45 -8.80 6.95
N PHE A 600 24.10 -9.66 6.01
CA PHE A 600 22.73 -9.95 5.61
C PHE A 600 22.52 -11.46 5.46
N MET A 601 21.43 -11.98 6.04
CA MET A 601 21.12 -13.40 5.93
C MET A 601 19.65 -13.62 5.58
N VAL A 602 19.41 -14.65 4.79
CA VAL A 602 18.07 -15.17 4.49
C VAL A 602 17.91 -16.55 5.14
N GLU A 603 16.79 -16.79 5.80
CA GLU A 603 16.38 -18.09 6.31
C GLU A 603 15.15 -18.55 5.57
N ARG A 604 15.19 -19.77 4.95
CA ARG A 604 14.16 -20.24 4.04
C ARG A 604 13.84 -21.71 4.20
N GLY A 605 12.56 -22.02 4.50
CA GLY A 605 12.03 -23.39 4.49
C GLY A 605 11.53 -23.80 3.10
N HIS A 606 11.90 -25.01 2.63
CA HIS A 606 11.49 -25.50 1.30
C HIS A 606 9.97 -25.67 1.13
N PHE A 607 9.23 -25.90 2.24
CA PHE A 607 7.77 -26.04 2.21
C PHE A 607 7.03 -24.76 2.64
N ASP A 608 7.72 -23.65 2.58
CA ASP A 608 7.13 -22.34 2.85
C ASP A 608 6.21 -21.90 1.70
N GLY A 609 4.92 -21.75 1.97
CA GLY A 609 3.89 -21.36 0.99
C GLY A 609 3.89 -19.88 0.58
N VAL A 610 4.93 -19.10 0.93
CA VAL A 610 4.99 -17.66 0.62
C VAL A 610 5.60 -17.38 -0.75
N ALA A 611 6.59 -18.17 -1.19
CA ALA A 611 7.22 -18.04 -2.50
C ALA A 611 7.76 -19.39 -2.99
N PRO A 612 7.96 -19.58 -4.31
CA PRO A 612 8.69 -20.75 -4.83
C PRO A 612 10.21 -20.56 -4.65
N ASP A 613 10.92 -21.65 -4.35
CA ASP A 613 12.37 -21.63 -4.07
C ASP A 613 13.19 -21.03 -5.20
N GLU A 614 12.83 -21.29 -6.46
CA GLU A 614 13.54 -20.75 -7.63
C GLU A 614 13.49 -19.22 -7.70
N ARG A 615 12.43 -18.58 -7.22
CA ARG A 615 12.34 -17.11 -7.17
C ARG A 615 13.17 -16.54 -6.04
N VAL A 616 13.19 -17.22 -4.90
CA VAL A 616 14.10 -16.89 -3.80
C VAL A 616 15.55 -17.01 -4.21
N ALA A 617 15.92 -18.12 -4.85
CA ALA A 617 17.28 -18.39 -5.32
C ALA A 617 17.73 -17.37 -6.39
N LEU A 618 16.85 -17.02 -7.35
CA LEU A 618 17.12 -16.02 -8.38
C LEU A 618 17.44 -14.66 -7.74
N GLU A 619 16.63 -14.23 -6.78
CA GLU A 619 16.79 -12.92 -6.15
C GLU A 619 18.02 -12.91 -5.23
N PHE A 620 18.27 -13.99 -4.49
CA PHE A 620 19.45 -14.09 -3.64
C PHE A 620 20.76 -14.20 -4.44
N ALA A 621 20.74 -14.78 -5.63
CA ALA A 621 21.92 -14.81 -6.51
C ALA A 621 22.43 -13.40 -6.86
N LYS A 622 21.54 -12.42 -7.01
CA LYS A 622 21.89 -11.01 -7.23
C LYS A 622 22.57 -10.40 -5.98
N VAL A 623 22.04 -10.69 -4.78
CA VAL A 623 22.64 -10.27 -3.50
C VAL A 623 24.05 -10.85 -3.38
N ARG A 624 24.21 -12.13 -3.57
CA ARG A 624 25.50 -12.79 -3.52
C ARG A 624 26.47 -12.22 -4.54
N HIS A 625 26.03 -11.94 -5.76
CA HIS A 625 26.86 -11.32 -6.78
C HIS A 625 27.37 -9.93 -6.33
N LEU A 626 26.49 -9.11 -5.75
CA LEU A 626 26.90 -7.80 -5.21
C LEU A 626 27.94 -7.95 -4.10
N TYR A 627 27.64 -8.74 -3.06
CA TYR A 627 28.50 -8.86 -1.90
C TYR A 627 29.84 -9.52 -2.25
N ALA A 628 29.82 -10.68 -2.95
CA ALA A 628 31.03 -11.45 -3.23
C ALA A 628 31.81 -10.92 -4.43
N ALA A 629 31.15 -10.76 -5.60
CA ALA A 629 31.86 -10.47 -6.83
C ALA A 629 32.14 -8.97 -7.04
N LYS A 630 31.29 -8.10 -6.52
CA LYS A 630 31.42 -6.65 -6.69
C LYS A 630 32.13 -5.97 -5.53
N LEU A 631 31.77 -6.33 -4.29
CA LEU A 631 32.29 -5.67 -3.09
C LEU A 631 33.38 -6.47 -2.37
N GLY A 632 33.63 -7.72 -2.72
CA GLY A 632 34.66 -8.56 -2.09
C GLY A 632 34.37 -8.96 -0.64
N ILE A 633 33.11 -8.93 -0.21
CA ILE A 633 32.66 -9.20 1.16
C ILE A 633 31.65 -10.36 1.20
N GLY A 634 31.88 -11.39 0.41
CA GLY A 634 30.93 -12.49 0.19
C GLY A 634 30.53 -13.25 1.46
N GLU A 635 31.39 -13.27 2.47
CA GLU A 635 31.14 -13.87 3.78
C GLU A 635 30.05 -13.16 4.60
N ARG A 636 29.63 -11.97 4.17
CA ARG A 636 28.59 -11.16 4.82
C ARG A 636 27.19 -11.42 4.26
N ALA A 637 27.04 -12.24 3.20
CA ALA A 637 25.74 -12.57 2.62
C ALA A 637 25.52 -14.08 2.57
N GLU A 638 24.57 -14.59 3.36
CA GLU A 638 24.30 -16.01 3.51
C GLU A 638 22.81 -16.33 3.31
N ILE A 639 22.50 -17.54 2.90
CA ILE A 639 21.15 -18.11 2.89
C ILE A 639 21.18 -19.49 3.50
N GLU A 640 20.31 -19.74 4.46
CA GLU A 640 20.01 -21.05 4.99
C GLU A 640 18.78 -21.62 4.29
N TRP A 641 18.93 -22.79 3.66
CA TRP A 641 17.83 -23.59 3.19
C TRP A 641 17.60 -24.76 4.15
N PHE A 642 16.37 -24.88 4.65
CA PHE A 642 16.03 -25.99 5.54
C PHE A 642 14.78 -26.75 5.07
N VAL A 643 14.69 -28.02 5.43
CA VAL A 643 13.50 -28.85 5.18
C VAL A 643 12.47 -28.54 6.25
N GLY A 644 11.54 -27.66 5.92
CA GLY A 644 10.52 -27.22 6.88
C GLY A 644 9.54 -26.22 6.27
N PRO A 645 8.46 -25.88 7.01
CA PRO A 645 7.43 -24.95 6.58
C PRO A 645 7.83 -23.50 6.87
N HIS A 646 6.85 -22.59 6.81
CA HIS A 646 6.94 -21.17 7.16
C HIS A 646 7.17 -20.98 8.67
N LYS A 647 8.42 -20.94 9.11
CA LYS A 647 8.77 -20.79 10.53
C LYS A 647 10.22 -20.36 10.74
N ILE A 648 10.55 -19.94 11.95
CA ILE A 648 11.92 -19.82 12.43
C ILE A 648 12.56 -21.20 12.53
N ASN A 649 13.70 -21.43 11.88
CA ASN A 649 14.53 -22.61 12.05
C ASN A 649 15.55 -22.44 13.18
N GLY A 650 16.17 -21.26 13.26
CA GLY A 650 17.06 -20.85 14.34
C GLY A 650 18.41 -21.56 14.35
N LYS A 651 18.76 -22.40 13.35
CA LYS A 651 20.05 -23.10 13.29
C LYS A 651 21.15 -22.21 12.71
N GLY A 652 21.16 -22.04 11.41
CA GLY A 652 22.13 -21.19 10.73
C GLY A 652 22.04 -19.72 11.13
N THR A 653 20.84 -19.23 11.40
CA THR A 653 20.64 -17.85 11.84
C THR A 653 21.26 -17.57 13.22
N PHE A 654 21.16 -18.51 14.18
CA PHE A 654 21.81 -18.33 15.48
C PHE A 654 23.33 -18.41 15.38
N GLU A 655 23.88 -19.27 14.51
CA GLU A 655 25.31 -19.33 14.22
C GLU A 655 25.81 -18.04 13.54
N PHE A 656 25.01 -17.49 12.62
CA PHE A 656 25.28 -16.21 11.98
C PHE A 656 25.31 -15.07 13.00
N LEU A 657 24.32 -15.00 13.91
CA LEU A 657 24.30 -14.01 15.00
C LEU A 657 25.53 -14.17 15.92
N ASP A 658 25.88 -15.39 16.34
CA ASP A 658 27.06 -15.64 17.18
C ASP A 658 28.34 -15.17 16.49
N ARG A 659 28.48 -15.42 15.19
CA ARG A 659 29.65 -15.02 14.38
C ARG A 659 29.81 -13.52 14.29
N TRP A 660 28.74 -12.76 14.12
CA TRP A 660 28.81 -11.32 13.87
C TRP A 660 28.62 -10.45 15.11
N LEU A 661 27.91 -10.96 16.14
CA LEU A 661 27.59 -10.18 17.34
C LEU A 661 28.39 -10.56 18.57
N LYS A 662 29.01 -11.78 18.66
CA LYS A 662 29.77 -12.21 19.84
C LYS A 662 31.30 -12.14 19.66
N ARG A 663 31.77 -11.59 18.55
CA ARG A 663 33.22 -11.41 18.30
C ARG A 663 33.75 -10.20 19.00
#